data_ffc2739c0bbd679a33dc8c108c40b949
#
_entry.id   ffc2739c0bbd679a33dc8c108c40b949
#
_cell.length_a   1.000
_cell.length_b   1.000
_cell.length_c   1.000
_cell.angle_alpha   90.00
_cell.angle_beta   90.00
_cell.angle_gamma   90.00
#
_symmetry.space_group_name_H-M   'P 1'
#
loop_
_entity.id
_entity.type
_entity.pdbx_description
1 polymer ?
#
loop_
_entity_poly.entity_id
_entity_poly.type
_entity_poly.pdbx_seq_one_letter_code
_entity_poly.pdbx_strand_id
1 'polypeptide(L)'
;MMVFAAVSVAAQPRSLSKDPSNAPMINADTTEVVDNFVIPENAQYLDKADDKMYHIRKVNIHGVKHINHDIIRSSSGLIPGDSILLSGTFIQNAMMRLWSQRYFEDIQIGATIEGDSVDLEVVLRERPRVMNWAVSGVTKNKSKDLIEEVLKLKRGHELSDHIIDRNIKLIKEHYAEKGFLDCDVSYKVEPDSVIKQAVNVTFDVKKNKRIRIGEISFNGNEAFDTKRLTRTFKKTHKVSPYFWQKTKFNEKEYEEDKELLLDFYNSKGYRNANILSDSLYRFTTKKGKERLGINIKLSEGNKYYIRNVNWVGNSKYDTETLQRMLALKSGDVYDKKSIHKRLGIGKEMNPDDMSVSSLYQNDGYLMSQIEPAEIVVGADSLDLEIKIFEGNQFTINNVGITGNNRVNDEVIRRELYTRPGELYNRALIMQTIRTLSGMQHFNEEALMPDIKPVSNDLVDINWPLEEKASDQFNIAAGWGSGTFVGSVGITLNNLSMRNFFKKGAWKPYPMGQNQRLSISGQTNGTYYKAIALSFQDPWLGGRKPNSFTISGHLSEQNNAYYLWQSATSYFRSYGLSVGFGKRLSWPDPYFTFYGELAYQRYGLKNYTSFVMTDGNANMLSLRLVLARNSTDQPIYPRRGSDISLSLQITPPFSSMDGKDYSDKSMSDQDRYRWSEFHKWQFKAKWFQALTPDSKLVLMAKAEMGYLGHYNKNKISPFERFQVGGDGMSGYTMYGVDIISLRGYEDGALDPTNNYSIGYNKYTLELRYPIILKPSSQIYALGFLEAGNGFSSWKDFAPWKVKRSAGVGVRLYLPIVGMLGIDWGWGFDPPAGSTKPSGSQFHFVIGQTF
;
A
#
# COMPACT_ATOMS: atom_id res chain seq x y z
N MET A 1 -2.82 -12.45 -40.84
CA MET A 1 -3.77 -11.44 -41.33
C MET A 1 -5.13 -11.82 -40.77
N MET A 2 -5.50 -11.28 -39.59
CA MET A 2 -6.84 -11.40 -39.04
C MET A 2 -7.21 -10.02 -38.50
N VAL A 3 -8.19 -9.46 -39.16
CA VAL A 3 -8.74 -8.13 -38.87
C VAL A 3 -9.69 -8.30 -37.70
N PHE A 4 -9.43 -7.62 -36.59
CA PHE A 4 -10.42 -7.42 -35.54
C PHE A 4 -11.19 -6.13 -35.82
N ALA A 5 -12.45 -6.29 -36.19
CA ALA A 5 -13.41 -5.20 -36.26
C ALA A 5 -13.84 -4.82 -34.86
N ALA A 6 -13.53 -3.59 -34.45
CA ALA A 6 -14.08 -2.99 -33.24
C ALA A 6 -15.46 -2.43 -33.57
N VAL A 7 -16.49 -2.99 -32.93
CA VAL A 7 -17.84 -2.43 -32.94
C VAL A 7 -17.88 -1.34 -31.87
N SER A 8 -17.82 -0.09 -32.31
CA SER A 8 -18.08 1.08 -31.48
C SER A 8 -19.58 1.37 -31.51
N VAL A 9 -20.27 1.17 -30.38
CA VAL A 9 -21.61 1.73 -30.19
C VAL A 9 -21.44 3.20 -29.79
N ALA A 10 -21.57 4.08 -30.76
CA ALA A 10 -21.63 5.51 -30.51
C ALA A 10 -23.06 5.90 -30.11
N ALA A 11 -23.25 6.23 -28.84
CA ALA A 11 -24.40 7.00 -28.40
C ALA A 11 -24.15 8.47 -28.73
N GLN A 12 -24.85 9.00 -29.69
CA GLN A 12 -24.86 10.43 -30.04
C GLN A 12 -25.43 11.26 -28.88
N PRO A 13 -24.77 12.31 -28.41
CA PRO A 13 -25.42 13.33 -27.60
C PRO A 13 -26.14 14.30 -28.50
N ARG A 14 -27.46 14.45 -28.29
CA ARG A 14 -28.24 15.53 -28.86
C ARG A 14 -27.66 16.87 -28.42
N SER A 15 -27.19 17.62 -29.37
CA SER A 15 -26.81 19.02 -29.23
C SER A 15 -28.05 19.88 -28.98
N LEU A 16 -28.13 20.49 -27.80
CA LEU A 16 -28.94 21.66 -27.53
C LEU A 16 -28.00 22.85 -27.42
N SER A 17 -27.75 23.50 -28.53
CA SER A 17 -27.23 24.85 -28.59
C SER A 17 -28.34 25.81 -28.16
N LYS A 18 -28.18 26.56 -27.09
CA LYS A 18 -28.82 27.86 -26.87
C LYS A 18 -27.80 28.78 -26.19
N ASP A 19 -27.49 29.82 -26.94
CA ASP A 19 -26.73 30.99 -26.51
C ASP A 19 -27.38 31.66 -25.28
N PRO A 20 -26.61 32.05 -24.25
CA PRO A 20 -27.18 32.72 -23.06
C PRO A 20 -27.08 34.24 -23.14
N SER A 21 -27.36 34.86 -24.30
CA SER A 21 -27.28 36.33 -24.43
C SER A 21 -28.63 37.05 -24.57
N ASN A 22 -29.77 36.40 -24.30
CA ASN A 22 -31.06 37.10 -24.26
C ASN A 22 -32.00 36.45 -23.23
N ALA A 23 -31.77 36.69 -21.95
CA ALA A 23 -32.77 36.54 -20.93
C ALA A 23 -33.18 37.94 -20.45
N PRO A 24 -34.45 38.32 -20.49
CA PRO A 24 -34.88 39.59 -19.95
C PRO A 24 -34.66 39.61 -18.45
N MET A 25 -34.09 40.71 -17.95
CA MET A 25 -34.12 41.05 -16.52
C MET A 25 -35.59 41.11 -16.07
N ILE A 26 -35.99 40.14 -15.32
CA ILE A 26 -37.27 40.22 -14.56
C ILE A 26 -36.97 40.99 -13.29
N ASN A 27 -37.48 42.19 -13.22
CA ASN A 27 -37.55 43.01 -12.03
C ASN A 27 -38.11 42.18 -10.86
N ALA A 28 -37.43 42.30 -9.73
CA ALA A 28 -37.93 41.78 -8.47
C ALA A 28 -39.08 42.69 -7.98
N ASP A 29 -40.25 42.55 -8.57
CA ASP A 29 -41.51 43.04 -8.05
C ASP A 29 -42.63 42.13 -8.57
N THR A 30 -42.67 40.94 -8.06
CA THR A 30 -43.87 40.12 -8.03
C THR A 30 -44.09 39.65 -6.62
N THR A 31 -44.81 40.48 -5.90
CA THR A 31 -45.68 40.06 -4.79
C THR A 31 -46.62 38.97 -5.30
N GLU A 32 -46.14 37.75 -5.51
CA GLU A 32 -46.99 36.59 -5.60
C GLU A 32 -47.31 36.12 -4.20
N VAL A 33 -48.56 36.43 -3.84
CA VAL A 33 -49.43 35.72 -2.92
C VAL A 33 -48.61 34.84 -1.93
N VAL A 34 -48.16 35.47 -0.88
CA VAL A 34 -47.96 34.82 0.40
C VAL A 34 -49.35 34.19 0.71
N ASP A 35 -49.49 32.88 0.48
CA ASP A 35 -50.56 32.11 1.11
C ASP A 35 -50.44 32.46 2.61
N ASN A 36 -51.38 33.27 3.08
CA ASN A 36 -51.38 33.74 4.46
C ASN A 36 -51.36 32.51 5.37
N PHE A 37 -50.17 32.25 5.97
CA PHE A 37 -50.00 31.26 6.98
C PHE A 37 -50.61 31.85 8.28
N VAL A 38 -51.91 31.88 8.26
CA VAL A 38 -52.71 32.47 9.32
C VAL A 38 -53.78 31.45 9.74
N ILE A 39 -53.88 31.27 11.04
CA ILE A 39 -54.97 30.48 11.63
C ILE A 39 -56.31 31.12 11.12
N PRO A 40 -57.28 30.32 10.70
CA PRO A 40 -58.60 30.83 10.24
C PRO A 40 -59.17 31.84 11.24
N GLU A 41 -59.80 32.91 10.73
CA GLU A 41 -60.34 34.01 11.55
C GLU A 41 -61.25 33.59 12.72
N ASN A 42 -61.81 32.37 12.64
CA ASN A 42 -62.69 31.81 13.65
C ASN A 42 -61.96 31.03 14.74
N ALA A 43 -60.61 30.81 14.61
CA ALA A 43 -59.85 30.06 15.59
C ALA A 43 -59.10 31.01 16.55
N GLN A 44 -59.20 30.73 17.83
CA GLN A 44 -58.51 31.53 18.86
C GLN A 44 -57.11 30.99 19.12
N TYR A 45 -56.13 31.86 19.33
CA TYR A 45 -54.83 31.47 19.84
C TYR A 45 -54.94 30.93 21.26
N LEU A 46 -54.22 29.83 21.53
CA LEU A 46 -54.27 29.07 22.79
C LEU A 46 -53.75 29.81 24.05
N ASP A 47 -53.15 31.01 23.89
CA ASP A 47 -52.63 31.84 25.00
C ASP A 47 -53.74 32.36 25.95
N LYS A 48 -55.00 32.20 25.58
CA LYS A 48 -56.18 32.66 26.37
C LYS A 48 -57.14 31.53 26.69
N ALA A 49 -56.70 30.28 26.64
CA ALA A 49 -57.54 29.13 26.86
C ALA A 49 -57.86 28.95 28.36
N ASP A 50 -59.15 28.76 28.68
CA ASP A 50 -59.60 28.44 30.04
C ASP A 50 -59.13 27.03 30.46
N ASP A 51 -58.97 26.85 31.80
CA ASP A 51 -58.60 25.57 32.41
C ASP A 51 -59.81 24.58 32.40
N LYS A 52 -60.45 24.40 31.25
CA LYS A 52 -61.60 23.47 31.05
C LYS A 52 -61.20 22.33 30.13
N MET A 53 -61.74 21.13 30.43
CA MET A 53 -61.59 19.95 29.56
C MET A 53 -62.55 20.07 28.37
N TYR A 54 -62.04 19.87 27.17
CA TYR A 54 -62.80 19.89 25.92
C TYR A 54 -62.61 18.54 25.19
N HIS A 55 -63.65 18.10 24.47
CA HIS A 55 -63.60 16.93 23.60
C HIS A 55 -63.21 17.32 22.20
N ILE A 56 -62.15 16.73 21.65
CA ILE A 56 -61.76 16.96 20.25
C ILE A 56 -62.82 16.41 19.32
N ARG A 57 -63.55 17.29 18.62
CA ARG A 57 -64.57 16.89 17.62
C ARG A 57 -63.89 16.61 16.28
N LYS A 58 -62.99 17.51 15.82
CA LYS A 58 -62.29 17.42 14.54
C LYS A 58 -60.87 17.96 14.68
N VAL A 59 -59.94 17.45 13.81
CA VAL A 59 -58.62 17.96 13.63
C VAL A 59 -58.45 18.28 12.15
N ASN A 60 -58.49 19.59 11.86
CA ASN A 60 -58.33 20.12 10.50
C ASN A 60 -56.85 20.45 10.27
N ILE A 61 -56.30 20.00 9.14
CA ILE A 61 -54.87 20.22 8.83
C ILE A 61 -54.80 21.09 7.59
N HIS A 62 -54.06 22.21 7.70
CA HIS A 62 -53.86 23.21 6.67
C HIS A 62 -52.40 23.36 6.30
N GLY A 63 -52.09 23.82 5.07
CA GLY A 63 -50.79 24.18 4.58
C GLY A 63 -49.94 22.99 4.12
N VAL A 64 -50.42 21.75 4.21
CA VAL A 64 -49.74 20.55 3.78
C VAL A 64 -50.28 20.06 2.45
N LYS A 65 -49.43 19.82 1.50
CA LYS A 65 -49.76 19.36 0.14
C LYS A 65 -49.29 17.96 -0.22
N HIS A 66 -48.23 17.46 0.45
CA HIS A 66 -47.53 16.23 0.04
C HIS A 66 -47.53 15.16 1.14
N ILE A 67 -47.76 15.51 2.38
CA ILE A 67 -47.84 14.56 3.48
C ILE A 67 -49.30 14.22 3.73
N ASN A 68 -49.59 12.94 3.84
CA ASN A 68 -50.98 12.50 4.12
C ASN A 68 -51.43 13.04 5.50
N HIS A 69 -52.60 13.65 5.55
CA HIS A 69 -53.16 14.23 6.78
C HIS A 69 -53.38 13.19 7.86
N ASP A 70 -53.65 11.92 7.52
CA ASP A 70 -53.81 10.85 8.52
C ASP A 70 -52.48 10.49 9.21
N ILE A 71 -51.35 10.61 8.51
CA ILE A 71 -50.00 10.42 9.08
C ILE A 71 -49.73 11.56 10.06
N ILE A 72 -50.10 12.79 9.73
CA ILE A 72 -49.92 13.96 10.59
C ILE A 72 -50.81 13.83 11.84
N ARG A 73 -52.04 13.44 11.74
CA ARG A 73 -52.92 13.16 12.88
C ARG A 73 -52.34 12.09 13.77
N SER A 74 -51.96 10.97 13.19
CA SER A 74 -51.38 9.84 13.94
C SER A 74 -50.08 10.23 14.64
N SER A 75 -49.21 10.98 13.96
CA SER A 75 -47.90 11.39 14.52
C SER A 75 -48.01 12.51 15.56
N SER A 76 -48.97 13.40 15.44
CA SER A 76 -49.27 14.45 16.43
C SER A 76 -49.87 13.89 17.71
N GLY A 77 -50.61 12.79 17.62
CA GLY A 77 -51.39 12.23 18.72
C GLY A 77 -52.67 13.03 19.00
N LEU A 78 -53.11 13.88 18.04
CA LEU A 78 -54.37 14.61 18.10
C LEU A 78 -55.49 13.72 17.47
N ILE A 79 -56.21 12.98 18.28
CA ILE A 79 -57.22 12.03 17.83
C ILE A 79 -58.61 12.59 18.14
N PRO A 80 -59.54 12.66 17.16
CA PRO A 80 -60.93 13.01 17.41
C PRO A 80 -61.55 12.05 18.43
N GLY A 81 -62.24 12.61 19.42
CA GLY A 81 -62.86 11.84 20.54
C GLY A 81 -62.07 11.91 21.86
N ASP A 82 -60.79 12.33 21.82
CA ASP A 82 -60.00 12.50 23.04
C ASP A 82 -60.44 13.77 23.80
N SER A 83 -60.26 13.75 25.14
CA SER A 83 -60.52 14.88 26.03
C SER A 83 -59.18 15.57 26.36
N ILE A 84 -59.13 16.83 26.09
CA ILE A 84 -57.90 17.62 26.27
C ILE A 84 -58.13 18.87 27.10
N LEU A 85 -57.07 19.28 27.83
CA LEU A 85 -56.94 20.58 28.45
C LEU A 85 -56.19 21.51 27.49
N LEU A 86 -56.78 22.56 26.96
CA LEU A 86 -56.15 23.45 25.97
C LEU A 86 -54.95 24.21 26.50
N SER A 87 -54.96 24.55 27.82
CA SER A 87 -53.79 25.15 28.52
C SER A 87 -52.70 24.15 28.93
N GLY A 88 -52.94 22.84 28.70
CA GLY A 88 -52.10 21.76 29.17
C GLY A 88 -50.95 21.41 28.25
N THR A 89 -50.09 20.49 28.73
CA THR A 89 -48.90 20.00 28.00
C THR A 89 -49.27 19.14 26.78
N PHE A 90 -50.53 18.77 26.56
CA PHE A 90 -50.96 17.88 25.47
C PHE A 90 -50.72 18.52 24.10
N ILE A 91 -51.09 19.79 23.92
CA ILE A 91 -50.87 20.53 22.67
C ILE A 91 -49.36 20.77 22.45
N GLN A 92 -48.64 21.13 23.51
CA GLN A 92 -47.18 21.27 23.42
C GLN A 92 -46.48 19.95 22.99
N ASN A 93 -46.92 18.81 23.53
CA ASN A 93 -46.41 17.52 23.17
C ASN A 93 -46.76 17.17 21.71
N ALA A 94 -47.93 17.49 21.24
CA ALA A 94 -48.31 17.32 19.84
C ALA A 94 -47.44 18.17 18.89
N MET A 95 -47.20 19.44 19.23
CA MET A 95 -46.29 20.30 18.49
C MET A 95 -44.86 19.75 18.52
N MET A 96 -44.37 19.32 19.69
CA MET A 96 -43.05 18.69 19.82
C MET A 96 -42.89 17.42 19.00
N ARG A 97 -43.94 16.55 18.95
CA ARG A 97 -43.94 15.34 18.12
C ARG A 97 -43.86 15.71 16.64
N LEU A 98 -44.68 16.65 16.17
CA LEU A 98 -44.66 17.12 14.78
C LEU A 98 -43.32 17.80 14.46
N TRP A 99 -42.76 18.58 15.37
CA TRP A 99 -41.44 19.21 15.20
C TRP A 99 -40.31 18.20 15.13
N SER A 100 -40.38 17.14 15.90
CA SER A 100 -39.38 16.07 15.90
C SER A 100 -39.27 15.33 14.56
N GLN A 101 -40.36 15.33 13.77
CA GLN A 101 -40.38 14.75 12.41
C GLN A 101 -39.53 15.54 11.41
N ARG A 102 -39.19 16.79 11.72
CA ARG A 102 -38.37 17.72 10.89
C ARG A 102 -38.95 18.05 9.51
N TYR A 103 -40.20 17.66 9.22
CA TYR A 103 -40.85 17.93 7.93
C TYR A 103 -41.38 19.33 7.80
N PHE A 104 -41.53 20.05 8.90
CA PHE A 104 -42.19 21.35 8.95
C PHE A 104 -41.19 22.46 9.32
N GLU A 105 -41.38 23.61 8.67
CA GLU A 105 -40.64 24.84 8.95
C GLU A 105 -41.34 25.64 10.05
N ASP A 106 -42.66 25.59 10.09
CA ASP A 106 -43.48 26.24 11.11
C ASP A 106 -44.70 25.38 11.43
N ILE A 107 -45.15 25.43 12.70
CA ILE A 107 -46.29 24.67 13.22
C ILE A 107 -47.06 25.60 14.12
N GLN A 108 -48.34 25.82 13.75
CA GLN A 108 -49.29 26.60 14.56
C GLN A 108 -50.49 25.74 14.83
N ILE A 109 -51.02 25.75 16.05
CA ILE A 109 -52.24 25.03 16.41
C ILE A 109 -53.19 26.05 17.02
N GLY A 110 -54.33 26.20 16.38
CA GLY A 110 -55.47 26.98 16.86
C GLY A 110 -56.63 26.13 17.32
N ALA A 111 -57.52 26.68 18.08
CA ALA A 111 -58.70 25.97 18.55
C ALA A 111 -59.96 26.82 18.30
N THR A 112 -61.01 26.17 17.76
CA THR A 112 -62.38 26.75 17.68
C THR A 112 -63.24 26.00 18.66
N ILE A 113 -63.80 26.72 19.67
CA ILE A 113 -64.54 26.17 20.78
C ILE A 113 -66.02 26.28 20.50
N GLU A 114 -66.78 25.18 20.58
CA GLU A 114 -68.24 25.09 20.49
C GLU A 114 -68.78 24.31 21.70
N GLY A 115 -69.21 25.03 22.77
CA GLY A 115 -69.70 24.34 23.96
C GLY A 115 -68.61 23.61 24.74
N ASP A 116 -68.80 22.27 24.87
CA ASP A 116 -67.79 21.37 25.49
C ASP A 116 -66.91 20.65 24.48
N SER A 117 -66.99 21.00 23.20
CA SER A 117 -66.22 20.43 22.06
C SER A 117 -65.30 21.44 21.45
N VAL A 118 -64.19 20.98 20.90
CA VAL A 118 -63.17 21.78 20.23
C VAL A 118 -62.80 21.23 18.89
N ASP A 119 -62.73 22.08 17.88
CA ASP A 119 -62.12 21.78 16.60
C ASP A 119 -60.71 22.33 16.61
N LEU A 120 -59.71 21.48 16.37
CA LEU A 120 -58.30 21.87 16.34
C LEU A 120 -57.89 22.19 14.90
N GLU A 121 -57.34 23.41 14.70
CA GLU A 121 -56.81 23.88 13.41
C GLU A 121 -55.30 23.80 13.46
N VAL A 122 -54.71 22.81 12.76
CA VAL A 122 -53.26 22.59 12.70
C VAL A 122 -52.74 23.14 11.39
N VAL A 123 -52.06 24.29 11.49
CA VAL A 123 -51.48 24.96 10.30
C VAL A 123 -50.00 24.63 10.24
N LEU A 124 -49.57 24.01 9.15
CA LEU A 124 -48.25 23.49 8.95
C LEU A 124 -47.62 24.09 7.70
N ARG A 125 -46.36 24.41 7.77
CA ARG A 125 -45.55 24.81 6.62
C ARG A 125 -44.50 23.76 6.33
N GLU A 126 -44.63 23.09 5.19
CA GLU A 126 -43.67 22.05 4.79
C GLU A 126 -42.31 22.65 4.40
N ARG A 127 -41.21 22.01 4.85
CA ARG A 127 -39.85 22.37 4.42
C ARG A 127 -39.63 21.99 2.96
N PRO A 128 -38.94 22.84 2.17
CA PRO A 128 -38.60 22.50 0.79
C PRO A 128 -37.60 21.33 0.80
N ARG A 129 -37.69 20.49 -0.23
CA ARG A 129 -36.81 19.30 -0.42
C ARG A 129 -35.80 19.53 -1.49
N VAL A 130 -34.52 19.15 -1.19
CA VAL A 130 -33.42 19.27 -2.14
C VAL A 130 -33.57 18.25 -3.24
N MET A 131 -33.66 18.69 -4.47
CA MET A 131 -33.71 17.80 -5.65
C MET A 131 -32.37 17.71 -6.37
N ASN A 132 -31.77 18.84 -6.61
CA ASN A 132 -30.43 18.91 -7.23
C ASN A 132 -29.56 19.92 -6.49
N TRP A 133 -28.27 19.73 -6.64
CA TRP A 133 -27.27 20.69 -6.14
C TRP A 133 -26.13 20.83 -7.11
N ALA A 134 -25.57 22.04 -7.17
CA ALA A 134 -24.45 22.37 -8.02
C ALA A 134 -23.42 23.20 -7.26
N VAL A 135 -22.18 23.19 -7.77
CA VAL A 135 -21.10 24.04 -7.26
C VAL A 135 -20.57 24.87 -8.41
N SER A 136 -20.66 26.20 -8.27
CA SER A 136 -20.13 27.19 -9.20
C SER A 136 -18.83 27.83 -8.69
N GLY A 137 -18.18 28.68 -9.49
CA GLY A 137 -16.93 29.37 -9.11
C GLY A 137 -15.68 28.49 -9.19
N VAL A 138 -15.81 27.22 -9.60
CA VAL A 138 -14.71 26.25 -9.75
C VAL A 138 -14.75 25.52 -11.08
N THR A 139 -13.63 24.90 -11.48
CA THR A 139 -13.58 24.10 -12.72
C THR A 139 -14.49 22.88 -12.63
N LYS A 140 -15.04 22.43 -13.75
CA LYS A 140 -16.00 21.32 -13.84
C LYS A 140 -15.57 20.05 -13.09
N ASN A 141 -14.31 19.64 -13.23
CA ASN A 141 -13.79 18.47 -12.51
C ASN A 141 -13.80 18.68 -10.98
N LYS A 142 -13.38 19.86 -10.49
CA LYS A 142 -13.39 20.15 -9.06
C LYS A 142 -14.80 20.34 -8.49
N SER A 143 -15.74 20.78 -9.29
CA SER A 143 -17.16 20.81 -8.94
C SER A 143 -17.69 19.40 -8.73
N LYS A 144 -17.33 18.46 -9.62
CA LYS A 144 -17.69 17.04 -9.49
C LYS A 144 -17.10 16.42 -8.23
N ASP A 145 -15.80 16.61 -7.98
CA ASP A 145 -15.13 16.13 -6.77
C ASP A 145 -15.80 16.65 -5.47
N LEU A 146 -16.19 17.94 -5.45
CA LEU A 146 -16.90 18.52 -4.32
C LEU A 146 -18.29 17.90 -4.11
N ILE A 147 -19.01 17.65 -5.19
CA ILE A 147 -20.35 17.05 -5.14
C ILE A 147 -20.29 15.60 -4.64
N GLU A 148 -19.32 14.82 -5.10
CA GLU A 148 -19.20 13.39 -4.81
C GLU A 148 -18.53 13.11 -3.45
N GLU A 149 -17.49 13.86 -3.10
CA GLU A 149 -16.65 13.55 -1.96
C GLU A 149 -16.91 14.43 -0.72
N VAL A 150 -17.31 15.69 -0.91
CA VAL A 150 -17.36 16.67 0.17
C VAL A 150 -18.78 16.96 0.63
N LEU A 151 -19.69 17.24 -0.30
CA LEU A 151 -21.07 17.56 0.03
C LEU A 151 -21.82 16.33 0.54
N LYS A 152 -22.54 16.52 1.66
CA LYS A 152 -23.35 15.45 2.28
C LYS A 152 -24.84 15.68 2.06
N LEU A 153 -25.22 16.06 0.84
CA LEU A 153 -26.59 16.22 0.42
C LEU A 153 -27.12 14.93 -0.22
N LYS A 154 -28.42 14.67 -0.03
CA LYS A 154 -29.10 13.54 -0.68
C LYS A 154 -30.42 14.06 -1.26
N ARG A 155 -30.81 13.52 -2.40
CA ARG A 155 -32.12 13.85 -3.05
C ARG A 155 -33.28 13.52 -2.14
N GLY A 156 -34.25 14.44 -2.06
CA GLY A 156 -35.46 14.27 -1.25
C GLY A 156 -35.26 14.61 0.23
N HIS A 157 -34.04 14.95 0.70
CA HIS A 157 -33.86 15.47 2.05
C HIS A 157 -34.39 16.90 2.16
N GLU A 158 -34.90 17.22 3.32
CA GLU A 158 -35.37 18.56 3.65
C GLU A 158 -34.23 19.54 3.68
N LEU A 159 -34.45 20.73 3.14
CA LEU A 159 -33.51 21.83 3.24
C LEU A 159 -33.74 22.60 4.53
N SER A 160 -32.71 22.69 5.36
CA SER A 160 -32.67 23.56 6.55
C SER A 160 -31.39 24.39 6.54
N ASP A 161 -31.40 25.53 7.22
CA ASP A 161 -30.24 26.42 7.35
C ASP A 161 -29.05 25.64 7.92
N HIS A 162 -29.29 24.77 8.89
CA HIS A 162 -28.24 23.92 9.46
C HIS A 162 -27.56 22.98 8.42
N ILE A 163 -28.33 22.44 7.47
CA ILE A 163 -27.79 21.59 6.39
C ILE A 163 -26.96 22.45 5.43
N ILE A 164 -27.43 23.64 5.11
CA ILE A 164 -26.70 24.61 4.26
C ILE A 164 -25.38 24.99 4.94
N ASP A 165 -25.44 25.47 6.17
CA ASP A 165 -24.26 25.91 6.93
C ASP A 165 -23.24 24.80 7.11
N ARG A 166 -23.70 23.59 7.37
CA ARG A 166 -22.83 22.40 7.45
C ARG A 166 -22.11 22.15 6.13
N ASN A 167 -22.80 22.24 4.99
CA ASN A 167 -22.17 22.02 3.69
C ASN A 167 -21.25 23.17 3.30
N ILE A 168 -21.59 24.43 3.64
CA ILE A 168 -20.71 25.58 3.50
C ILE A 168 -19.43 25.37 4.32
N LYS A 169 -19.56 24.93 5.57
CA LYS A 169 -18.43 24.62 6.44
C LYS A 169 -17.53 23.52 5.82
N LEU A 170 -18.10 22.44 5.34
CA LEU A 170 -17.35 21.37 4.67
C LEU A 170 -16.59 21.85 3.43
N ILE A 171 -17.19 22.72 2.61
CA ILE A 171 -16.51 23.31 1.45
C ILE A 171 -15.37 24.23 1.91
N LYS A 172 -15.61 25.09 2.91
CA LYS A 172 -14.57 25.97 3.46
C LYS A 172 -13.40 25.18 4.05
N GLU A 173 -13.67 24.13 4.84
CA GLU A 173 -12.63 23.22 5.39
C GLU A 173 -11.83 22.54 4.29
N HIS A 174 -12.49 22.01 3.26
CA HIS A 174 -11.82 21.37 2.11
C HIS A 174 -10.86 22.33 1.39
N TYR A 175 -11.23 23.60 1.22
CA TYR A 175 -10.36 24.58 0.60
C TYR A 175 -9.30 25.12 1.55
N ALA A 176 -9.59 25.25 2.86
CA ALA A 176 -8.60 25.57 3.88
C ALA A 176 -7.47 24.53 3.90
N GLU A 177 -7.77 23.24 3.86
CA GLU A 177 -6.77 22.16 3.74
C GLU A 177 -5.90 22.30 2.46
N LYS A 178 -6.43 22.89 1.41
CA LYS A 178 -5.69 23.19 0.17
C LYS A 178 -4.91 24.51 0.24
N GLY A 179 -4.97 25.24 1.38
CA GLY A 179 -4.28 26.49 1.66
C GLY A 179 -5.02 27.77 1.23
N PHE A 180 -6.33 27.66 0.98
CA PHE A 180 -7.21 28.81 0.67
C PHE A 180 -8.01 29.19 1.94
N LEU A 181 -7.33 29.81 2.88
CA LEU A 181 -7.90 30.16 4.20
C LEU A 181 -9.04 31.18 4.12
N ASP A 182 -9.06 32.01 3.08
CA ASP A 182 -10.09 33.04 2.86
C ASP A 182 -11.16 32.57 1.86
N CYS A 183 -11.37 31.26 1.76
CA CYS A 183 -12.43 30.75 0.90
C CYS A 183 -13.80 31.25 1.39
N ASP A 184 -14.49 31.99 0.54
CA ASP A 184 -15.87 32.38 0.78
C ASP A 184 -16.83 31.52 -0.03
N VAL A 185 -17.96 31.19 0.59
CA VAL A 185 -18.97 30.33 -0.01
C VAL A 185 -20.32 30.97 0.24
N SER A 186 -20.97 31.38 -0.84
CA SER A 186 -22.36 31.80 -0.83
C SER A 186 -23.25 30.71 -1.46
N TYR A 187 -24.53 30.81 -1.24
CA TYR A 187 -25.46 29.84 -1.82
C TYR A 187 -26.68 30.56 -2.42
N LYS A 188 -27.34 29.88 -3.37
CA LYS A 188 -28.62 30.28 -3.94
C LYS A 188 -29.55 29.07 -3.89
N VAL A 189 -30.80 29.31 -3.54
CA VAL A 189 -31.85 28.32 -3.51
C VAL A 189 -32.88 28.75 -4.57
N GLU A 190 -33.10 27.92 -5.55
CA GLU A 190 -34.07 28.19 -6.63
C GLU A 190 -35.14 27.08 -6.63
N PRO A 191 -36.42 27.41 -6.80
CA PRO A 191 -37.48 26.40 -6.91
C PRO A 191 -37.25 25.52 -8.14
N ASP A 192 -37.55 24.24 -8.01
CA ASP A 192 -37.48 23.32 -9.16
C ASP A 192 -38.62 23.58 -10.12
N SER A 193 -38.34 23.62 -11.42
CA SER A 193 -39.32 23.94 -12.45
C SER A 193 -40.38 22.85 -12.69
N VAL A 194 -40.13 21.63 -12.21
CA VAL A 194 -40.96 20.45 -12.49
C VAL A 194 -41.70 19.97 -11.23
N ILE A 195 -41.00 19.99 -10.10
CA ILE A 195 -41.53 19.41 -8.87
C ILE A 195 -41.85 20.54 -7.87
N LYS A 196 -43.15 20.72 -7.57
CA LYS A 196 -43.57 21.70 -6.55
C LYS A 196 -42.95 21.38 -5.19
N GLN A 197 -42.47 22.40 -4.45
CA GLN A 197 -41.76 22.34 -3.16
C GLN A 197 -40.39 21.63 -3.21
N ALA A 198 -39.88 21.30 -4.39
CA ALA A 198 -38.51 20.93 -4.56
C ALA A 198 -37.67 22.16 -4.85
N VAL A 199 -36.44 22.15 -4.37
CA VAL A 199 -35.48 23.23 -4.58
C VAL A 199 -34.13 22.69 -5.09
N ASN A 200 -33.50 23.51 -5.91
CA ASN A 200 -32.17 23.30 -6.41
C ASN A 200 -31.21 24.25 -5.65
N VAL A 201 -30.13 23.73 -5.06
CA VAL A 201 -29.21 24.49 -4.28
C VAL A 201 -27.89 24.65 -5.06
N THR A 202 -27.46 25.87 -5.29
CA THR A 202 -26.18 26.17 -5.94
C THR A 202 -25.25 26.86 -4.94
N PHE A 203 -24.08 26.23 -4.68
CA PHE A 203 -23.02 26.83 -3.87
C PHE A 203 -22.04 27.57 -4.78
N ASP A 204 -21.83 28.85 -4.56
CA ASP A 204 -20.85 29.66 -5.28
C ASP A 204 -19.59 29.83 -4.47
N VAL A 205 -18.47 29.29 -4.98
CA VAL A 205 -17.20 29.18 -4.25
C VAL A 205 -16.20 30.20 -4.77
N LYS A 206 -15.86 31.17 -3.95
CA LYS A 206 -14.79 32.15 -4.18
C LYS A 206 -13.55 31.75 -3.38
N LYS A 207 -12.56 31.13 -4.05
CA LYS A 207 -11.37 30.57 -3.37
C LYS A 207 -10.44 31.63 -2.79
N ASN A 208 -10.45 32.85 -3.33
CA ASN A 208 -9.49 33.91 -3.01
C ASN A 208 -8.01 33.47 -3.19
N LYS A 209 -7.06 34.20 -2.60
CA LYS A 209 -5.64 33.92 -2.75
C LYS A 209 -5.18 32.79 -1.85
N ARG A 210 -4.25 31.98 -2.35
CA ARG A 210 -3.63 30.93 -1.55
C ARG A 210 -2.57 31.51 -0.63
N ILE A 211 -2.73 31.29 0.67
CA ILE A 211 -1.79 31.72 1.69
C ILE A 211 -0.82 30.57 2.00
N ARG A 212 0.47 30.89 2.10
CA ARG A 212 1.53 29.93 2.43
C ARG A 212 2.22 30.37 3.72
N ILE A 213 2.74 29.39 4.45
CA ILE A 213 3.49 29.62 5.69
C ILE A 213 4.82 30.28 5.35
N GLY A 214 5.04 31.48 5.88
CA GLY A 214 6.26 32.27 5.69
C GLY A 214 7.27 32.09 6.81
N GLU A 215 6.79 31.95 8.05
CA GLU A 215 7.61 31.88 9.24
C GLU A 215 6.99 30.95 10.29
N ILE A 216 7.85 30.26 11.04
CA ILE A 216 7.50 29.51 12.25
C ILE A 216 8.50 29.96 13.32
N SER A 217 8.02 30.54 14.41
CA SER A 217 8.81 31.04 15.54
C SER A 217 8.38 30.35 16.82
N PHE A 218 9.34 30.20 17.71
CA PHE A 218 9.14 29.61 19.04
C PHE A 218 9.62 30.61 20.11
N ASN A 219 8.91 30.68 21.19
CA ASN A 219 9.25 31.49 22.34
C ASN A 219 9.27 30.61 23.59
N GLY A 220 10.26 30.80 24.46
CA GLY A 220 10.46 29.97 25.66
C GLY A 220 11.23 28.67 25.39
N ASN A 221 11.88 28.54 24.22
CA ASN A 221 12.73 27.42 23.84
C ASN A 221 14.19 27.74 24.21
N GLU A 222 14.62 27.37 25.41
CA GLU A 222 15.99 27.59 25.91
C GLU A 222 16.90 26.38 25.59
N ALA A 223 16.36 25.17 25.69
CA ALA A 223 17.12 23.92 25.49
C ALA A 223 17.40 23.56 24.02
N PHE A 224 16.57 24.01 23.09
CA PHE A 224 16.73 23.64 21.68
C PHE A 224 16.49 24.82 20.74
N ASP A 225 17.35 24.93 19.72
CA ASP A 225 17.25 25.95 18.68
C ASP A 225 15.93 25.85 17.89
N THR A 226 15.40 27.00 17.44
CA THR A 226 14.27 27.11 16.53
C THR A 226 14.43 26.23 15.28
N LYS A 227 15.65 26.10 14.72
CA LYS A 227 15.92 25.23 13.56
C LYS A 227 15.69 23.76 13.87
N ARG A 228 16.05 23.31 15.08
CA ARG A 228 15.87 21.93 15.54
C ARG A 228 14.39 21.65 15.77
N LEU A 229 13.67 22.56 16.42
CA LEU A 229 12.23 22.44 16.66
C LEU A 229 11.43 22.46 15.35
N THR A 230 11.76 23.32 14.39
CA THR A 230 11.11 23.35 13.08
C THR A 230 11.29 22.02 12.30
N ARG A 231 12.35 21.25 12.54
CA ARG A 231 12.57 19.94 11.93
C ARG A 231 11.67 18.85 12.51
N THR A 232 11.08 19.04 13.69
CA THR A 232 10.11 18.09 14.25
C THR A 232 8.80 18.13 13.49
N PHE A 233 8.49 19.27 12.88
CA PHE A 233 7.31 19.49 12.04
C PHE A 233 7.50 18.74 10.71
N LYS A 234 6.69 17.71 10.48
CA LYS A 234 6.79 16.84 9.28
C LYS A 234 5.85 17.25 8.17
N LYS A 235 4.77 17.93 8.52
CA LYS A 235 3.69 18.28 7.58
C LYS A 235 3.57 19.78 7.37
N THR A 236 3.93 20.59 8.35
CA THR A 236 3.84 22.06 8.37
C THR A 236 5.22 22.66 8.12
N HIS A 237 5.46 23.19 6.90
CA HIS A 237 6.76 23.77 6.55
C HIS A 237 6.64 25.19 6.02
N LYS A 238 7.60 26.06 6.38
CA LYS A 238 7.74 27.37 5.76
C LYS A 238 8.13 27.27 4.30
N VAL A 239 7.85 28.29 3.51
CA VAL A 239 8.27 28.37 2.11
C VAL A 239 9.79 28.19 1.98
N SER A 240 10.19 27.19 1.22
CA SER A 240 11.56 26.71 0.99
C SER A 240 11.79 26.58 -0.51
N PRO A 241 13.06 26.60 -0.99
CA PRO A 241 13.41 26.24 -2.36
C PRO A 241 13.03 24.82 -2.75
N TYR A 242 12.83 23.96 -1.77
CA TYR A 242 12.47 22.55 -1.98
C TYR A 242 11.00 22.41 -2.35
N PHE A 243 10.72 22.12 -3.62
CA PHE A 243 9.37 22.05 -4.20
C PHE A 243 8.49 20.92 -3.64
N TRP A 244 9.09 19.90 -3.01
CA TRP A 244 8.39 18.76 -2.42
C TRP A 244 7.84 19.03 -1.02
N GLN A 245 8.24 20.12 -0.37
CA GLN A 245 7.73 20.46 0.95
C GLN A 245 6.34 21.09 0.86
N LYS A 246 5.41 20.60 1.69
CA LYS A 246 4.09 21.20 1.83
C LYS A 246 4.21 22.52 2.59
N THR A 247 3.95 23.63 1.91
CA THR A 247 4.05 24.99 2.49
C THR A 247 2.69 25.63 2.75
N LYS A 248 1.61 24.85 2.69
CA LYS A 248 0.25 25.25 2.95
C LYS A 248 -0.06 25.02 4.42
N PHE A 249 -0.86 25.87 5.01
CA PHE A 249 -1.39 25.62 6.33
C PHE A 249 -2.58 24.67 6.25
N ASN A 250 -2.58 23.64 7.07
CA ASN A 250 -3.68 22.76 7.34
C ASN A 250 -3.75 22.56 8.85
N GLU A 251 -4.85 22.92 9.46
CA GLU A 251 -5.03 22.91 10.90
C GLU A 251 -4.82 21.52 11.51
N LYS A 252 -5.40 20.48 10.90
CA LYS A 252 -5.24 19.09 11.33
C LYS A 252 -3.78 18.62 11.27
N GLU A 253 -3.07 18.93 10.16
CA GLU A 253 -1.65 18.61 10.00
C GLU A 253 -0.77 19.40 11.01
N TYR A 254 -1.19 20.62 11.36
CA TYR A 254 -0.52 21.46 12.34
C TYR A 254 -0.70 20.94 13.78
N GLU A 255 -1.91 20.48 14.15
CA GLU A 255 -2.14 19.82 15.44
C GLU A 255 -1.28 18.56 15.61
N GLU A 256 -1.21 17.72 14.59
CA GLU A 256 -0.32 16.57 14.61
C GLU A 256 1.16 16.95 14.76
N ASP A 257 1.59 18.03 14.13
CA ASP A 257 2.97 18.53 14.26
C ASP A 257 3.23 19.14 15.66
N LYS A 258 2.24 19.72 16.34
CA LYS A 258 2.34 20.12 17.74
C LYS A 258 2.52 18.93 18.69
N GLU A 259 1.80 17.83 18.44
CA GLU A 259 2.00 16.57 19.18
C GLU A 259 3.42 16.03 18.96
N LEU A 260 3.92 16.04 17.72
CA LEU A 260 5.28 15.61 17.42
C LEU A 260 6.36 16.50 18.09
N LEU A 261 6.07 17.80 18.26
CA LEU A 261 6.94 18.70 18.99
C LEU A 261 7.01 18.34 20.48
N LEU A 262 5.86 18.08 21.12
CA LEU A 262 5.82 17.63 22.52
C LEU A 262 6.46 16.24 22.68
N ASP A 263 6.22 15.32 21.76
CA ASP A 263 6.89 14.01 21.70
C ASP A 263 8.42 14.15 21.63
N PHE A 264 8.91 15.12 20.84
CA PHE A 264 10.34 15.40 20.76
C PHE A 264 10.90 15.86 22.11
N TYR A 265 10.25 16.80 22.79
CA TYR A 265 10.66 17.23 24.11
C TYR A 265 10.63 16.08 25.13
N ASN A 266 9.55 15.30 25.14
CA ASN A 266 9.42 14.11 25.98
C ASN A 266 10.55 13.09 25.71
N SER A 267 10.95 12.92 24.45
CA SER A 267 12.06 12.01 24.08
C SER A 267 13.44 12.52 24.52
N LYS A 268 13.53 13.76 24.99
CA LYS A 268 14.76 14.39 25.48
C LYS A 268 14.76 14.62 27.00
N GLY A 269 13.74 14.08 27.69
CA GLY A 269 13.63 14.13 29.13
C GLY A 269 12.74 15.28 29.65
N TYR A 270 12.24 16.14 28.82
CA TYR A 270 11.38 17.25 29.20
C TYR A 270 9.93 16.81 29.33
N ARG A 271 9.62 16.07 30.39
CA ARG A 271 8.31 15.44 30.65
C ARG A 271 7.17 16.47 30.70
N ASN A 272 7.44 17.62 31.34
CA ASN A 272 6.46 18.66 31.60
C ASN A 272 6.41 19.72 30.49
N ALA A 273 7.06 19.48 29.35
CA ALA A 273 7.00 20.40 28.23
C ALA A 273 5.57 20.53 27.71
N ASN A 274 5.14 21.79 27.57
CA ASN A 274 3.78 22.11 27.14
C ASN A 274 3.76 23.35 26.24
N ILE A 275 2.78 23.41 25.34
CA ILE A 275 2.48 24.58 24.52
C ILE A 275 1.51 25.44 25.31
N LEU A 276 1.96 26.63 25.74
CA LEU A 276 1.17 27.57 26.52
C LEU A 276 0.14 28.28 25.64
N SER A 277 0.55 28.68 24.46
CA SER A 277 -0.32 29.31 23.46
C SER A 277 0.32 29.23 22.09
N ASP A 278 -0.50 29.23 21.06
CA ASP A 278 -0.08 29.43 19.68
C ASP A 278 -0.89 30.54 19.03
N SER A 279 -0.29 31.27 18.14
CA SER A 279 -0.93 32.36 17.42
C SER A 279 -0.57 32.31 15.93
N LEU A 280 -1.60 32.52 15.14
CA LEU A 280 -1.50 32.66 13.70
C LEU A 280 -1.64 34.12 13.32
N TYR A 281 -0.66 34.67 12.61
CA TYR A 281 -0.70 36.05 12.16
C TYR A 281 -0.35 36.20 10.71
N ARG A 282 -0.85 37.23 10.05
CA ARG A 282 -0.58 37.53 8.64
C ARG A 282 0.45 38.64 8.55
N PHE A 283 1.35 38.48 7.61
CA PHE A 283 2.33 39.51 7.31
C PHE A 283 2.64 39.56 5.81
N THR A 284 3.05 40.71 5.35
CA THR A 284 3.44 40.94 3.96
C THR A 284 4.95 40.91 3.85
N THR A 285 5.48 40.04 2.99
CA THR A 285 6.91 39.96 2.73
C THR A 285 7.42 41.20 1.99
N LYS A 286 8.74 41.47 2.01
CA LYS A 286 9.39 42.55 1.26
C LYS A 286 9.05 42.57 -0.23
N LYS A 287 8.60 41.41 -0.79
CA LYS A 287 8.16 41.24 -2.19
C LYS A 287 6.65 41.41 -2.40
N GLY A 288 5.92 41.99 -1.44
CA GLY A 288 4.48 42.22 -1.52
C GLY A 288 3.60 40.96 -1.45
N LYS A 289 4.16 39.79 -1.05
CA LYS A 289 3.38 38.55 -0.92
C LYS A 289 2.89 38.37 0.51
N GLU A 290 1.60 38.16 0.66
CA GLU A 290 0.99 37.82 1.94
C GLU A 290 1.39 36.38 2.37
N ARG A 291 1.72 36.20 3.65
CA ARG A 291 2.17 34.96 4.28
C ARG A 291 1.54 34.80 5.66
N LEU A 292 1.46 33.54 6.09
CA LEU A 292 1.06 33.19 7.43
C LEU A 292 2.31 33.00 8.30
N GLY A 293 2.38 33.66 9.44
CA GLY A 293 3.33 33.41 10.51
C GLY A 293 2.69 32.57 11.60
N ILE A 294 3.43 31.65 12.16
CA ILE A 294 3.04 30.79 13.27
C ILE A 294 3.99 31.12 14.43
N ASN A 295 3.45 31.55 15.58
CA ASN A 295 4.23 31.78 16.78
C ASN A 295 3.74 30.87 17.91
N ILE A 296 4.63 30.01 18.41
CA ILE A 296 4.34 29.01 19.43
C ILE A 296 5.09 29.38 20.70
N LYS A 297 4.35 29.60 21.81
CA LYS A 297 4.91 29.83 23.12
C LYS A 297 4.97 28.51 23.88
N LEU A 298 6.17 28.12 24.29
CA LEU A 298 6.47 26.87 24.97
C LEU A 298 6.84 27.10 26.43
N SER A 299 6.59 26.11 27.26
CA SER A 299 7.21 25.93 28.58
C SER A 299 7.91 24.57 28.53
N GLU A 300 9.23 24.54 28.64
CA GLU A 300 10.02 23.31 28.52
C GLU A 300 9.98 22.47 29.81
N GLY A 301 9.90 23.12 30.95
CA GLY A 301 10.01 22.45 32.25
C GLY A 301 11.41 21.89 32.55
N ASN A 302 11.52 21.07 33.56
CA ASN A 302 12.77 20.45 33.95
C ASN A 302 13.06 19.19 33.13
N LYS A 303 14.34 18.85 32.97
CA LYS A 303 14.78 17.59 32.36
C LYS A 303 14.83 16.51 33.43
N TYR A 304 14.14 15.39 33.19
CA TYR A 304 14.02 14.26 34.12
C TYR A 304 14.93 13.10 33.74
N TYR A 305 15.42 12.41 34.77
CA TYR A 305 16.24 11.21 34.69
C TYR A 305 15.56 10.09 35.44
N ILE A 306 15.71 8.86 34.95
CA ILE A 306 15.21 7.64 35.63
C ILE A 306 16.10 7.36 36.82
N ARG A 307 15.54 7.32 38.04
CA ARG A 307 16.23 6.95 39.25
C ARG A 307 16.12 5.44 39.52
N ASN A 308 14.90 4.93 39.59
CA ASN A 308 14.62 3.53 39.82
C ASN A 308 13.51 3.01 38.90
N VAL A 309 13.55 1.68 38.63
CA VAL A 309 12.49 0.97 37.90
C VAL A 309 12.03 -0.18 38.77
N ASN A 310 10.79 -0.15 39.20
CA ASN A 310 10.16 -1.15 40.04
C ASN A 310 9.11 -1.92 39.25
N TRP A 311 9.10 -3.24 39.37
CA TRP A 311 8.13 -4.10 38.71
C TRP A 311 7.19 -4.69 39.77
N VAL A 312 5.88 -4.67 39.49
CA VAL A 312 4.84 -5.15 40.38
C VAL A 312 3.87 -6.04 39.60
N GLY A 313 3.56 -7.23 40.15
CA GLY A 313 2.58 -8.14 39.55
C GLY A 313 3.14 -9.09 38.47
N ASN A 314 4.45 -9.14 38.28
CA ASN A 314 5.14 -10.03 37.33
C ASN A 314 5.42 -11.41 37.94
N SER A 315 4.41 -12.29 38.00
CA SER A 315 4.58 -13.65 38.57
C SER A 315 5.14 -14.66 37.56
N LYS A 316 4.87 -14.46 36.28
CA LYS A 316 5.31 -15.36 35.19
C LYS A 316 6.78 -15.16 34.82
N TYR A 317 7.21 -13.92 34.69
CA TYR A 317 8.57 -13.58 34.26
C TYR A 317 9.35 -12.88 35.38
N ASP A 318 10.59 -13.26 35.56
CA ASP A 318 11.49 -12.66 36.53
C ASP A 318 11.81 -11.19 36.17
N THR A 319 12.01 -10.38 37.18
CA THR A 319 12.31 -8.95 37.05
C THR A 319 13.54 -8.68 36.19
N GLU A 320 14.55 -9.55 36.24
CA GLU A 320 15.78 -9.38 35.46
C GLU A 320 15.52 -9.53 33.96
N THR A 321 14.67 -10.47 33.53
CA THR A 321 14.27 -10.67 32.15
C THR A 321 13.50 -9.47 31.63
N LEU A 322 12.53 -8.96 32.41
CA LEU A 322 11.74 -7.78 32.05
C LEU A 322 12.61 -6.51 31.98
N GLN A 323 13.55 -6.36 32.91
CA GLN A 323 14.49 -5.25 32.94
C GLN A 323 15.45 -5.27 31.73
N ARG A 324 15.91 -6.46 31.33
CA ARG A 324 16.72 -6.61 30.08
C ARG A 324 15.94 -6.19 28.83
N MET A 325 14.66 -6.52 28.77
CA MET A 325 13.81 -6.12 27.65
C MET A 325 13.52 -4.61 27.64
N LEU A 326 13.27 -4.04 28.81
CA LEU A 326 13.04 -2.61 28.95
C LEU A 326 14.34 -1.82 28.64
N ALA A 327 15.52 -2.41 28.92
CA ALA A 327 16.84 -1.86 28.66
C ALA A 327 17.00 -0.41 29.16
N LEU A 328 16.50 -0.11 30.36
CA LEU A 328 16.66 1.16 31.06
C LEU A 328 17.55 0.96 32.29
N LYS A 329 18.40 1.96 32.54
CA LYS A 329 19.29 1.99 33.70
C LYS A 329 19.01 3.25 34.52
N SER A 330 19.38 3.18 35.80
CA SER A 330 19.43 4.37 36.65
C SER A 330 20.36 5.42 36.04
N GLY A 331 19.94 6.68 36.00
CA GLY A 331 20.64 7.79 35.35
C GLY A 331 20.30 8.02 33.87
N ASP A 332 19.56 7.10 33.24
CA ASP A 332 19.11 7.32 31.87
C ASP A 332 18.12 8.49 31.77
N VAL A 333 18.19 9.22 30.66
CA VAL A 333 17.24 10.29 30.39
C VAL A 333 15.84 9.69 30.17
N TYR A 334 14.84 10.27 30.82
CA TYR A 334 13.46 9.88 30.62
C TYR A 334 13.04 10.08 29.14
N ASP A 335 12.54 9.00 28.51
CA ASP A 335 11.99 9.00 27.15
C ASP A 335 10.69 8.19 27.14
N LYS A 336 9.57 8.88 27.28
CA LYS A 336 8.23 8.28 27.32
C LYS A 336 7.96 7.39 26.12
N LYS A 337 8.31 7.86 24.93
CA LYS A 337 8.06 7.14 23.68
C LYS A 337 8.84 5.83 23.61
N SER A 338 10.11 5.86 23.99
CA SER A 338 10.96 4.67 24.03
C SER A 338 10.48 3.67 25.09
N ILE A 339 10.10 4.16 26.27
CA ILE A 339 9.54 3.36 27.36
C ILE A 339 8.26 2.67 26.90
N HIS A 340 7.28 3.41 26.37
CA HIS A 340 6.02 2.86 25.87
C HIS A 340 6.24 1.84 24.77
N LYS A 341 7.15 2.11 23.82
CA LYS A 341 7.50 1.17 22.76
C LYS A 341 8.07 -0.14 23.30
N ARG A 342 9.00 -0.08 24.26
CA ARG A 342 9.62 -1.27 24.85
C ARG A 342 8.66 -2.05 25.76
N LEU A 343 7.73 -1.38 26.39
CA LEU A 343 6.63 -1.99 27.13
C LEU A 343 5.56 -2.60 26.21
N GLY A 344 5.46 -2.14 24.96
CA GLY A 344 4.43 -2.56 24.02
C GLY A 344 3.10 -1.84 24.22
N ILE A 345 3.14 -0.59 24.71
CA ILE A 345 1.96 0.26 24.92
C ILE A 345 1.77 1.11 23.68
N GLY A 346 0.70 0.92 22.94
CA GLY A 346 0.37 1.71 21.75
C GLY A 346 -0.59 0.99 20.80
N LYS A 347 -1.10 1.73 19.80
CA LYS A 347 -2.11 1.24 18.86
C LYS A 347 -1.54 0.43 17.67
N GLU A 348 -0.24 0.50 17.42
CA GLU A 348 0.37 -0.14 16.24
C GLU A 348 0.96 -1.51 16.60
N MET A 349 0.33 -2.58 16.13
CA MET A 349 0.93 -3.91 16.12
C MET A 349 2.08 -3.95 15.10
N ASN A 350 3.33 -3.85 15.56
CA ASN A 350 4.48 -4.09 14.69
C ASN A 350 4.89 -5.58 14.79
N PRO A 351 5.00 -6.30 13.65
CA PRO A 351 5.37 -7.73 13.63
C PRO A 351 6.66 -8.06 14.37
N ASP A 352 7.62 -7.13 14.35
CA ASP A 352 8.97 -7.32 14.88
C ASP A 352 9.17 -6.70 16.27
N ASP A 353 8.09 -6.33 16.95
CA ASP A 353 8.14 -5.63 18.22
C ASP A 353 8.42 -6.61 19.36
N MET A 354 9.69 -6.71 19.74
CA MET A 354 10.11 -7.40 20.96
C MET A 354 9.87 -6.49 22.17
N SER A 355 8.65 -6.47 22.65
CA SER A 355 8.21 -5.67 23.80
C SER A 355 7.81 -6.58 24.96
N VAL A 356 7.73 -6.00 26.15
CA VAL A 356 7.26 -6.76 27.34
C VAL A 356 5.86 -7.32 27.11
N SER A 357 4.93 -6.53 26.53
CA SER A 357 3.59 -6.99 26.19
C SER A 357 3.61 -8.15 25.18
N SER A 358 4.49 -8.09 24.16
CA SER A 358 4.60 -9.17 23.18
C SER A 358 5.12 -10.47 23.80
N LEU A 359 5.98 -10.39 24.82
CA LEU A 359 6.45 -11.57 25.55
C LEU A 359 5.29 -12.31 26.22
N TYR A 360 4.44 -11.59 26.96
CA TYR A 360 3.25 -12.15 27.59
C TYR A 360 2.25 -12.71 26.56
N GLN A 361 2.00 -11.95 25.48
CA GLN A 361 1.08 -12.37 24.44
C GLN A 361 1.58 -13.59 23.64
N ASN A 362 2.89 -13.79 23.54
CA ASN A 362 3.44 -14.99 22.91
C ASN A 362 3.28 -16.25 23.79
N ASP A 363 3.00 -16.08 25.08
CA ASP A 363 2.80 -17.16 26.03
C ASP A 363 1.33 -17.26 26.51
N GLY A 364 0.40 -16.79 25.67
CA GLY A 364 -1.02 -16.96 25.88
C GLY A 364 -1.74 -15.86 26.68
N TYR A 365 -1.05 -14.92 27.26
CA TYR A 365 -1.63 -13.86 28.10
C TYR A 365 -2.19 -12.71 27.24
N LEU A 366 -3.27 -12.98 26.51
CA LEU A 366 -3.89 -12.04 25.58
C LEU A 366 -4.33 -10.73 26.25
N MET A 367 -4.90 -10.82 27.45
CA MET A 367 -5.47 -9.70 28.19
C MET A 367 -4.48 -9.05 29.17
N SER A 368 -3.20 -9.39 29.08
CA SER A 368 -2.19 -8.76 29.93
C SER A 368 -2.16 -7.25 29.71
N GLN A 369 -2.17 -6.48 30.82
CA GLN A 369 -2.11 -5.02 30.83
C GLN A 369 -0.83 -4.59 31.52
N ILE A 370 -0.17 -3.59 30.96
CA ILE A 370 1.07 -3.03 31.48
C ILE A 370 0.87 -1.54 31.66
N GLU A 371 0.92 -1.08 32.91
CA GLU A 371 0.70 0.31 33.28
C GLU A 371 1.94 0.90 33.92
N PRO A 372 2.70 1.75 33.23
CA PRO A 372 3.79 2.47 33.84
C PRO A 372 3.27 3.68 34.64
N ALA A 373 3.51 3.68 35.92
CA ALA A 373 3.27 4.82 36.81
C ALA A 373 4.57 5.60 37.04
N GLU A 374 4.50 6.89 36.83
CA GLU A 374 5.61 7.82 36.93
C GLU A 374 5.55 8.58 38.25
N ILE A 375 6.51 8.35 39.14
CA ILE A 375 6.59 8.99 40.46
C ILE A 375 7.73 10.00 40.43
N VAL A 376 7.38 11.28 40.47
CA VAL A 376 8.39 12.34 40.50
C VAL A 376 9.02 12.44 41.89
N VAL A 377 10.36 12.38 41.94
CA VAL A 377 11.15 12.43 43.15
C VAL A 377 12.15 13.59 43.04
N GLY A 378 11.90 14.67 43.77
CA GLY A 378 12.72 15.87 43.68
C GLY A 378 12.46 16.67 42.39
N ALA A 379 13.44 17.48 41.96
CA ALA A 379 13.29 18.45 40.88
C ALA A 379 13.57 17.84 39.49
N ASP A 380 14.33 16.77 39.38
CA ASP A 380 14.88 16.24 38.12
C ASP A 380 14.88 14.69 38.00
N SER A 381 14.38 14.00 39.02
CA SER A 381 14.43 12.54 39.10
C SER A 381 13.04 11.93 39.11
N LEU A 382 12.93 10.72 38.50
CA LEU A 382 11.69 10.01 38.33
C LEU A 382 11.89 8.52 38.63
N ASP A 383 11.01 7.98 39.48
CA ASP A 383 10.88 6.52 39.66
C ASP A 383 9.79 6.02 38.74
N LEU A 384 10.05 4.92 38.04
CA LEU A 384 9.10 4.25 37.20
C LEU A 384 8.58 2.96 37.88
N GLU A 385 7.33 2.94 38.28
CA GLU A 385 6.67 1.75 38.78
C GLU A 385 5.83 1.11 37.66
N ILE A 386 6.21 -0.08 37.21
CA ILE A 386 5.54 -0.79 36.12
C ILE A 386 4.65 -1.86 36.74
N LYS A 387 3.34 -1.62 36.65
CA LYS A 387 2.32 -2.58 37.12
C LYS A 387 1.91 -3.49 35.99
N ILE A 388 1.97 -4.80 36.24
CA ILE A 388 1.58 -5.82 35.27
C ILE A 388 0.39 -6.58 35.82
N PHE A 389 -0.68 -6.59 35.04
CA PHE A 389 -1.84 -7.43 35.26
C PHE A 389 -1.77 -8.56 34.23
N GLU A 390 -1.27 -9.72 34.64
CA GLU A 390 -0.99 -10.83 33.71
C GLU A 390 -2.27 -11.42 33.13
N GLY A 391 -3.31 -11.56 33.95
CA GLY A 391 -4.58 -12.20 33.59
C GLY A 391 -4.44 -13.71 33.38
N ASN A 392 -5.37 -14.30 32.65
CA ASN A 392 -5.37 -15.73 32.35
C ASN A 392 -4.68 -16.00 30.99
N GLN A 393 -4.17 -17.24 30.87
CA GLN A 393 -3.74 -17.74 29.57
C GLN A 393 -4.96 -18.13 28.74
N PHE A 394 -4.94 -17.74 27.47
CA PHE A 394 -6.00 -18.06 26.52
C PHE A 394 -5.59 -19.20 25.60
N THR A 395 -6.49 -20.13 25.38
CA THR A 395 -6.40 -21.20 24.39
C THR A 395 -7.31 -20.87 23.22
N ILE A 396 -6.85 -21.16 22.01
CA ILE A 396 -7.62 -20.92 20.79
C ILE A 396 -8.78 -21.92 20.73
N ASN A 397 -10.03 -21.42 20.77
CA ASN A 397 -11.22 -22.22 20.65
C ASN A 397 -11.55 -22.52 19.19
N ASN A 398 -11.70 -21.49 18.37
CA ASN A 398 -12.04 -21.62 16.96
C ASN A 398 -11.22 -20.68 16.09
N VAL A 399 -10.96 -21.11 14.84
CA VAL A 399 -10.30 -20.29 13.81
C VAL A 399 -11.21 -20.19 12.60
N GLY A 400 -11.86 -19.03 12.44
CA GLY A 400 -12.76 -18.71 11.34
C GLY A 400 -12.02 -18.03 10.17
N ILE A 401 -12.51 -18.25 8.96
CA ILE A 401 -12.05 -17.59 7.73
C ILE A 401 -13.29 -17.09 7.01
N THR A 402 -13.28 -15.83 6.59
CA THR A 402 -14.39 -15.19 5.87
C THR A 402 -13.86 -14.35 4.73
N GLY A 403 -14.66 -14.16 3.67
CA GLY A 403 -14.30 -13.30 2.53
C GLY A 403 -13.49 -13.98 1.42
N ASN A 404 -13.17 -15.27 1.54
CA ASN A 404 -12.44 -16.06 0.56
C ASN A 404 -13.40 -16.68 -0.48
N ASN A 405 -13.65 -15.94 -1.56
CA ASN A 405 -14.56 -16.37 -2.63
C ASN A 405 -13.85 -17.12 -3.76
N ARG A 406 -12.58 -16.84 -3.99
CA ARG A 406 -11.75 -17.37 -5.09
C ARG A 406 -10.70 -18.36 -4.62
N VAL A 407 -10.20 -18.21 -3.41
CA VAL A 407 -9.22 -19.10 -2.79
C VAL A 407 -9.94 -20.09 -1.90
N ASN A 408 -9.69 -21.38 -2.07
CA ASN A 408 -10.32 -22.42 -1.25
C ASN A 408 -9.91 -22.29 0.22
N ASP A 409 -10.83 -22.57 1.13
CA ASP A 409 -10.60 -22.53 2.58
C ASP A 409 -9.42 -23.42 3.02
N GLU A 410 -9.30 -24.64 2.45
CA GLU A 410 -8.18 -25.55 2.76
C GLU A 410 -6.81 -24.96 2.41
N VAL A 411 -6.75 -24.10 1.37
CA VAL A 411 -5.51 -23.43 0.93
C VAL A 411 -5.06 -22.38 1.92
N ILE A 412 -6.02 -21.65 2.50
CA ILE A 412 -5.74 -20.63 3.52
C ILE A 412 -5.41 -21.33 4.84
N ARG A 413 -6.26 -22.26 5.26
CA ARG A 413 -6.15 -22.95 6.54
C ARG A 413 -4.81 -23.68 6.74
N ARG A 414 -4.24 -24.27 5.70
CA ARG A 414 -2.92 -24.93 5.76
C ARG A 414 -1.76 -23.93 5.94
N GLU A 415 -1.96 -22.65 5.65
CA GLU A 415 -0.96 -21.59 5.83
C GLU A 415 -1.10 -20.87 7.18
N LEU A 416 -2.16 -21.18 7.97
CA LEU A 416 -2.33 -20.64 9.31
C LEU A 416 -1.42 -21.37 10.30
N TYR A 417 -0.73 -20.59 11.12
CA TYR A 417 0.12 -21.10 12.20
C TYR A 417 -0.62 -21.22 13.54
N THR A 418 -1.86 -20.71 13.62
CA THR A 418 -2.72 -20.80 14.80
C THR A 418 -3.76 -21.88 14.60
N ARG A 419 -3.88 -22.80 15.56
CA ARG A 419 -4.79 -23.95 15.49
C ARG A 419 -5.68 -24.01 16.71
N PRO A 420 -6.92 -24.48 16.59
CA PRO A 420 -7.78 -24.76 17.73
C PRO A 420 -7.11 -25.74 18.72
N GLY A 421 -7.22 -25.45 20.03
CA GLY A 421 -6.59 -26.21 21.10
C GLY A 421 -5.16 -25.81 21.44
N GLU A 422 -4.50 -24.95 20.66
CA GLU A 422 -3.18 -24.39 20.98
C GLU A 422 -3.32 -23.12 21.82
N LEU A 423 -2.28 -22.81 22.61
CA LEU A 423 -2.22 -21.52 23.32
C LEU A 423 -2.20 -20.35 22.32
N TYR A 424 -2.87 -19.28 22.67
CA TYR A 424 -2.76 -18.04 21.94
C TYR A 424 -1.29 -17.60 21.86
N ASN A 425 -0.84 -17.24 20.67
CA ASN A 425 0.52 -16.79 20.47
C ASN A 425 0.55 -15.70 19.39
N ARG A 426 0.93 -14.49 19.79
CA ARG A 426 0.99 -13.33 18.90
C ARG A 426 2.01 -13.52 17.78
N ALA A 427 3.16 -14.11 18.05
CA ALA A 427 4.19 -14.32 17.03
C ALA A 427 3.68 -15.23 15.90
N LEU A 428 2.89 -16.27 16.20
CA LEU A 428 2.28 -17.15 15.22
C LEU A 428 1.21 -16.43 14.39
N ILE A 429 0.44 -15.51 14.99
CA ILE A 429 -0.49 -14.65 14.24
C ILE A 429 0.28 -13.76 13.25
N MET A 430 1.35 -13.12 13.70
CA MET A 430 2.17 -12.27 12.84
C MET A 430 2.85 -13.07 11.73
N GLN A 431 3.26 -14.31 12.01
CA GLN A 431 3.79 -15.22 10.99
C GLN A 431 2.71 -15.61 9.97
N THR A 432 1.49 -15.84 10.42
CA THR A 432 0.33 -16.08 9.54
C THR A 432 0.09 -14.87 8.61
N ILE A 433 0.08 -13.65 9.16
CA ILE A 433 -0.09 -12.42 8.36
C ILE A 433 0.98 -12.33 7.26
N ARG A 434 2.26 -12.57 7.60
CA ARG A 434 3.35 -12.57 6.62
C ARG A 434 3.15 -13.62 5.52
N THR A 435 2.74 -14.83 5.91
CA THR A 435 2.53 -15.93 4.96
C THR A 435 1.38 -15.62 4.02
N LEU A 436 0.24 -15.13 4.54
CA LEU A 436 -0.91 -14.73 3.72
C LEU A 436 -0.60 -13.53 2.81
N SER A 437 0.16 -12.54 3.30
CA SER A 437 0.65 -11.43 2.48
C SER A 437 1.56 -11.92 1.33
N GLY A 438 2.42 -12.90 1.61
CA GLY A 438 3.30 -13.53 0.63
C GLY A 438 2.57 -14.26 -0.50
N MET A 439 1.34 -14.73 -0.26
CA MET A 439 0.49 -15.35 -1.29
C MET A 439 0.02 -14.35 -2.36
N GLN A 440 0.01 -13.05 -2.07
CA GLN A 440 -0.42 -11.96 -2.95
C GLN A 440 -1.90 -12.03 -3.40
N HIS A 441 -2.72 -12.88 -2.78
CA HIS A 441 -4.15 -13.01 -3.09
C HIS A 441 -5.02 -12.06 -2.28
N PHE A 442 -4.50 -11.49 -1.20
CA PHE A 442 -5.26 -10.71 -0.23
C PHE A 442 -4.75 -9.27 -0.12
N ASN A 443 -5.66 -8.37 0.24
CA ASN A 443 -5.30 -6.99 0.57
C ASN A 443 -4.56 -6.96 1.91
N GLU A 444 -3.33 -6.47 1.92
CA GLU A 444 -2.46 -6.46 3.09
C GLU A 444 -3.00 -5.61 4.24
N GLU A 445 -3.75 -4.55 3.93
CA GLU A 445 -4.36 -3.68 4.93
C GLU A 445 -5.52 -4.37 5.67
N ALA A 446 -6.15 -5.39 5.06
CA ALA A 446 -7.25 -6.15 5.62
C ALA A 446 -6.83 -7.49 6.28
N LEU A 447 -5.52 -7.79 6.34
CA LEU A 447 -5.00 -9.06 6.89
C LEU A 447 -4.93 -9.11 8.44
N MET A 448 -5.62 -8.22 9.15
CA MET A 448 -5.66 -8.26 10.62
C MET A 448 -6.80 -9.16 11.09
N PRO A 449 -6.52 -10.17 11.92
CA PRO A 449 -7.56 -11.03 12.48
C PRO A 449 -8.41 -10.30 13.51
N ASP A 450 -9.68 -10.64 13.56
CA ASP A 450 -10.60 -10.26 14.62
C ASP A 450 -10.48 -11.29 15.74
N ILE A 451 -9.99 -10.86 16.91
CA ILE A 451 -9.69 -11.71 18.06
C ILE A 451 -10.72 -11.44 19.14
N LYS A 452 -11.58 -12.42 19.45
CA LYS A 452 -12.66 -12.27 20.41
C LYS A 452 -12.58 -13.29 21.53
N PRO A 453 -12.42 -12.87 22.77
CA PRO A 453 -12.58 -13.75 23.92
C PRO A 453 -14.00 -14.31 23.97
N VAL A 454 -14.12 -15.63 24.17
CA VAL A 454 -15.39 -16.35 24.31
C VAL A 454 -15.66 -16.65 25.77
N SER A 455 -14.60 -16.94 26.52
CA SER A 455 -14.63 -17.15 27.97
C SER A 455 -13.38 -16.54 28.62
N ASN A 456 -13.16 -16.80 29.91
CA ASN A 456 -11.99 -16.27 30.62
C ASN A 456 -10.66 -16.92 30.19
N ASP A 457 -10.69 -17.99 29.42
CA ASP A 457 -9.55 -18.82 29.00
C ASP A 457 -9.62 -19.24 27.53
N LEU A 458 -10.68 -18.90 26.79
CA LEU A 458 -10.89 -19.28 25.40
C LEU A 458 -11.04 -18.06 24.49
N VAL A 459 -10.43 -18.12 23.31
CA VAL A 459 -10.46 -17.06 22.30
C VAL A 459 -10.76 -17.60 20.92
N ASP A 460 -11.65 -16.93 20.20
CA ASP A 460 -11.89 -17.14 18.77
C ASP A 460 -11.05 -16.17 17.95
N ILE A 461 -10.45 -16.69 16.90
CA ILE A 461 -9.67 -15.91 15.92
C ILE A 461 -10.38 -16.00 14.58
N ASN A 462 -10.91 -14.88 14.08
CA ASN A 462 -11.53 -14.81 12.76
C ASN A 462 -10.67 -13.99 11.79
N TRP A 463 -10.43 -14.54 10.60
CA TRP A 463 -9.67 -13.89 9.52
C TRP A 463 -10.64 -13.34 8.48
N PRO A 464 -11.00 -12.03 8.55
CA PRO A 464 -11.79 -11.37 7.52
C PRO A 464 -10.88 -11.02 6.35
N LEU A 465 -10.85 -11.86 5.31
CA LEU A 465 -9.97 -11.70 4.17
C LEU A 465 -10.66 -10.87 3.07
N GLU A 466 -9.92 -9.98 2.47
CA GLU A 466 -10.33 -9.23 1.28
C GLU A 466 -9.46 -9.67 0.11
N GLU A 467 -10.09 -10.36 -0.86
CA GLU A 467 -9.35 -10.87 -2.02
C GLU A 467 -9.06 -9.76 -3.05
N LYS A 468 -7.84 -9.75 -3.57
CA LYS A 468 -7.42 -8.92 -4.70
C LYS A 468 -7.08 -9.76 -5.92
N ALA A 469 -7.10 -9.16 -7.10
CA ALA A 469 -6.62 -9.81 -8.31
C ALA A 469 -5.11 -10.08 -8.18
N SER A 470 -4.71 -11.33 -8.33
CA SER A 470 -3.32 -11.79 -8.24
C SER A 470 -2.73 -12.19 -9.58
N ASP A 471 -3.57 -12.36 -10.59
CA ASP A 471 -3.11 -12.70 -11.94
C ASP A 471 -2.37 -11.53 -12.56
N GLN A 472 -1.32 -11.84 -13.31
CA GLN A 472 -0.43 -10.84 -13.90
C GLN A 472 -0.38 -11.00 -15.42
N PHE A 473 -0.57 -9.88 -16.09
CA PHE A 473 -0.29 -9.74 -17.52
C PHE A 473 1.01 -8.94 -17.66
N ASN A 474 2.07 -9.64 -18.02
CA ASN A 474 3.37 -9.00 -18.17
C ASN A 474 3.54 -8.61 -19.65
N ILE A 475 3.52 -7.32 -19.91
CA ILE A 475 3.90 -6.76 -21.22
C ILE A 475 5.14 -5.95 -20.97
N ALA A 476 6.24 -6.36 -21.55
CA ALA A 476 7.49 -5.64 -21.43
C ALA A 476 8.06 -5.35 -22.81
N ALA A 477 8.76 -4.23 -22.91
CA ALA A 477 9.46 -3.83 -24.09
C ALA A 477 10.79 -3.22 -23.67
N GLY A 478 11.88 -3.70 -24.24
CA GLY A 478 13.22 -3.26 -23.88
C GLY A 478 14.01 -2.89 -25.12
N TRP A 479 14.96 -1.99 -24.96
CA TRP A 479 15.97 -1.67 -25.95
C TRP A 479 17.32 -2.16 -25.44
N GLY A 480 17.92 -3.12 -26.14
CA GLY A 480 19.21 -3.67 -25.76
C GLY A 480 19.97 -4.11 -27.01
N SER A 481 21.30 -3.99 -27.00
CA SER A 481 22.17 -4.36 -28.13
C SER A 481 21.72 -3.77 -29.47
N GLY A 482 21.17 -2.54 -29.45
CA GLY A 482 20.72 -1.84 -30.67
C GLY A 482 19.38 -2.34 -31.24
N THR A 483 18.66 -3.24 -30.55
CA THR A 483 17.38 -3.79 -31.00
C THR A 483 16.29 -3.62 -29.95
N PHE A 484 15.04 -3.58 -30.41
CA PHE A 484 13.87 -3.54 -29.57
C PHE A 484 13.32 -4.96 -29.37
N VAL A 485 13.09 -5.35 -28.13
CA VAL A 485 12.52 -6.68 -27.80
C VAL A 485 11.20 -6.47 -27.09
N GLY A 486 10.16 -7.12 -27.55
CA GLY A 486 8.87 -7.23 -26.89
C GLY A 486 8.72 -8.57 -26.19
N SER A 487 8.13 -8.54 -24.99
CA SER A 487 7.70 -9.74 -24.28
C SER A 487 6.24 -9.63 -23.85
N VAL A 488 5.53 -10.74 -23.93
CA VAL A 488 4.18 -10.88 -23.41
C VAL A 488 4.14 -12.14 -22.54
N GLY A 489 3.59 -12.00 -21.35
CA GLY A 489 3.45 -13.11 -20.40
C GLY A 489 2.12 -13.05 -19.69
N ILE A 490 1.58 -14.21 -19.37
CA ILE A 490 0.41 -14.40 -18.53
C ILE A 490 0.82 -15.30 -17.39
N THR A 491 0.57 -14.85 -16.17
CA THR A 491 0.77 -15.65 -14.95
C THR A 491 -0.54 -15.75 -14.20
N LEU A 492 -1.09 -16.95 -14.13
CA LEU A 492 -2.26 -17.29 -13.34
C LEU A 492 -1.77 -17.79 -11.98
N ASN A 493 -2.08 -17.06 -10.91
CA ASN A 493 -1.53 -17.33 -9.58
C ASN A 493 -2.43 -18.19 -8.67
N ASN A 494 -3.66 -18.44 -9.07
CA ASN A 494 -4.62 -19.23 -8.28
C ASN A 494 -5.23 -20.38 -9.08
N LEU A 495 -4.47 -21.01 -9.96
CA LEU A 495 -4.95 -22.15 -10.76
C LEU A 495 -5.32 -23.32 -9.85
N SER A 496 -6.30 -24.12 -10.29
CA SER A 496 -6.71 -25.38 -9.68
C SER A 496 -6.72 -26.51 -10.71
N MET A 497 -5.69 -27.32 -10.75
CA MET A 497 -5.66 -28.53 -11.61
C MET A 497 -6.74 -29.54 -11.22
N ARG A 498 -7.12 -29.59 -9.94
CA ARG A 498 -8.21 -30.44 -9.44
C ARG A 498 -9.57 -30.12 -10.07
N ASN A 499 -9.78 -28.84 -10.41
CA ASN A 499 -11.02 -28.37 -11.01
C ASN A 499 -10.95 -28.24 -12.54
N PHE A 500 -9.81 -28.58 -13.16
CA PHE A 500 -9.55 -28.36 -14.58
C PHE A 500 -10.58 -29.04 -15.50
N PHE A 501 -10.98 -30.27 -15.14
CA PHE A 501 -11.95 -31.04 -15.91
C PHE A 501 -13.41 -30.91 -15.40
N LYS A 502 -13.68 -30.06 -14.40
CA LYS A 502 -15.05 -29.87 -13.89
C LYS A 502 -15.82 -28.88 -14.76
N LYS A 503 -17.04 -29.29 -15.17
CA LYS A 503 -17.98 -28.40 -15.86
C LYS A 503 -18.30 -27.19 -14.96
N GLY A 504 -18.26 -25.98 -15.54
CA GLY A 504 -18.57 -24.74 -14.83
C GLY A 504 -17.44 -24.11 -14.01
N ALA A 505 -16.27 -24.78 -13.89
CA ALA A 505 -15.09 -24.23 -13.19
C ALA A 505 -14.35 -23.15 -14.02
N TRP A 506 -14.60 -23.08 -15.33
CA TRP A 506 -13.97 -22.13 -16.26
C TRP A 506 -14.68 -20.75 -16.22
N LYS A 507 -14.41 -19.95 -15.14
CA LYS A 507 -14.97 -18.59 -14.94
C LYS A 507 -13.94 -17.64 -14.30
N PRO A 508 -12.97 -17.10 -15.04
CA PRO A 508 -12.55 -17.32 -16.42
C PRO A 508 -11.70 -18.60 -16.60
N TYR A 509 -11.10 -19.13 -15.54
CA TYR A 509 -10.32 -20.37 -15.51
C TYR A 509 -10.54 -21.09 -14.17
N PRO A 510 -10.20 -22.37 -14.03
CA PRO A 510 -10.35 -23.11 -12.78
C PRO A 510 -9.43 -22.54 -11.70
N MET A 511 -10.01 -21.96 -10.64
CA MET A 511 -9.30 -21.29 -9.54
C MET A 511 -9.47 -22.03 -8.21
N GLY A 512 -8.63 -21.68 -7.23
CA GLY A 512 -8.83 -21.99 -5.81
C GLY A 512 -7.69 -22.72 -5.10
N GLN A 513 -6.71 -23.30 -5.82
CA GLN A 513 -5.66 -24.15 -5.23
C GLN A 513 -4.31 -23.45 -5.04
N ASN A 514 -4.21 -22.16 -5.36
CA ASN A 514 -2.95 -21.40 -5.28
C ASN A 514 -1.83 -22.03 -6.14
N GLN A 515 -2.18 -22.78 -7.20
CA GLN A 515 -1.22 -23.26 -8.17
C GLN A 515 -0.92 -22.15 -9.17
N ARG A 516 0.30 -22.11 -9.66
CA ARG A 516 0.78 -21.07 -10.55
C ARG A 516 1.06 -21.64 -11.94
N LEU A 517 0.50 -21.02 -12.96
CA LEU A 517 0.80 -21.30 -14.36
C LEU A 517 1.32 -20.03 -15.02
N SER A 518 2.52 -20.07 -15.56
CA SER A 518 3.12 -18.96 -16.28
C SER A 518 3.42 -19.35 -17.72
N ILE A 519 2.98 -18.52 -18.65
CA ILE A 519 3.26 -18.66 -20.08
C ILE A 519 3.83 -17.34 -20.54
N SER A 520 5.00 -17.36 -21.16
CA SER A 520 5.64 -16.14 -21.67
C SER A 520 6.22 -16.35 -23.06
N GLY A 521 6.09 -15.33 -23.88
CA GLY A 521 6.71 -15.24 -25.20
C GLY A 521 7.54 -13.98 -25.31
N GLN A 522 8.71 -14.07 -25.91
CA GLN A 522 9.61 -12.94 -26.16
C GLN A 522 10.03 -12.93 -27.63
N THR A 523 10.08 -11.77 -28.24
CA THR A 523 10.54 -11.64 -29.60
C THR A 523 11.00 -10.21 -29.92
N ASN A 524 11.97 -10.10 -30.82
CA ASN A 524 12.28 -8.85 -31.50
C ASN A 524 11.89 -8.91 -33.01
N GLY A 525 11.03 -9.86 -33.36
CA GLY A 525 10.55 -10.07 -34.71
C GLY A 525 11.37 -11.10 -35.48
N THR A 526 12.64 -10.92 -35.68
CA THR A 526 13.49 -11.75 -36.53
C THR A 526 14.66 -12.41 -35.80
N TYR A 527 15.42 -11.59 -35.10
CA TYR A 527 16.70 -11.95 -34.47
C TYR A 527 16.54 -12.92 -33.29
N TYR A 528 15.50 -12.73 -32.47
CA TYR A 528 15.27 -13.52 -31.26
C TYR A 528 13.80 -13.92 -31.11
N LYS A 529 13.57 -15.17 -30.70
CA LYS A 529 12.27 -15.71 -30.34
C LYS A 529 12.43 -16.67 -29.17
N ALA A 530 11.57 -16.57 -28.16
CA ALA A 530 11.52 -17.51 -27.04
C ALA A 530 10.09 -17.71 -26.56
N ILE A 531 9.80 -18.94 -26.12
CA ILE A 531 8.55 -19.30 -25.43
C ILE A 531 8.96 -20.08 -24.19
N ALA A 532 8.38 -19.75 -23.06
CA ALA A 532 8.55 -20.50 -21.83
C ALA A 532 7.20 -20.79 -21.18
N LEU A 533 7.08 -21.99 -20.62
CA LEU A 533 5.94 -22.49 -19.87
C LEU A 533 6.43 -22.98 -18.52
N SER A 534 5.77 -22.60 -17.44
CA SER A 534 6.08 -23.08 -16.09
C SER A 534 4.80 -23.31 -15.29
N PHE A 535 4.71 -24.48 -14.67
CA PHE A 535 3.66 -24.81 -13.72
C PHE A 535 4.29 -25.09 -12.35
N GLN A 536 3.69 -24.52 -11.30
CA GLN A 536 4.14 -24.73 -9.93
C GLN A 536 2.95 -25.03 -9.01
N ASP A 537 3.09 -26.07 -8.21
CA ASP A 537 2.20 -26.38 -7.09
C ASP A 537 2.97 -26.18 -5.78
N PRO A 538 2.64 -25.19 -4.94
CA PRO A 538 3.37 -24.93 -3.70
C PRO A 538 3.10 -25.96 -2.60
N TRP A 539 2.05 -26.78 -2.72
CA TRP A 539 1.66 -27.79 -1.76
C TRP A 539 1.29 -29.11 -2.42
N LEU A 540 2.24 -29.74 -3.08
CA LEU A 540 2.02 -31.02 -3.75
C LEU A 540 1.38 -32.04 -2.80
N GLY A 541 0.20 -32.52 -3.16
CA GLY A 541 -0.58 -33.43 -2.35
C GLY A 541 -1.33 -32.80 -1.16
N GLY A 542 -1.26 -31.48 -0.97
CA GLY A 542 -2.07 -30.68 -0.02
C GLY A 542 -1.73 -30.83 1.47
N ARG A 543 -0.89 -31.79 1.86
CA ARG A 543 -0.62 -32.11 3.28
C ARG A 543 0.63 -31.47 3.87
N LYS A 544 1.65 -31.25 3.06
CA LYS A 544 2.94 -30.68 3.48
C LYS A 544 3.35 -29.55 2.53
N PRO A 545 4.07 -28.53 3.00
CA PRO A 545 4.53 -27.40 2.16
C PRO A 545 5.69 -27.82 1.25
N ASN A 546 5.46 -28.85 0.43
CA ASN A 546 6.38 -29.33 -0.58
C ASN A 546 5.95 -28.77 -1.92
N SER A 547 6.79 -27.98 -2.56
CA SER A 547 6.50 -27.43 -3.87
C SER A 547 6.95 -28.38 -4.99
N PHE A 548 6.17 -28.42 -6.05
CA PHE A 548 6.52 -29.10 -7.29
C PHE A 548 6.52 -28.07 -8.42
N THR A 549 7.53 -28.13 -9.27
CA THR A 549 7.64 -27.23 -10.43
C THR A 549 7.99 -28.07 -11.66
N ILE A 550 7.31 -27.81 -12.75
CA ILE A 550 7.70 -28.30 -14.07
C ILE A 550 7.79 -27.10 -15.01
N SER A 551 8.88 -26.98 -15.74
CA SER A 551 9.05 -25.90 -16.70
C SER A 551 9.72 -26.36 -17.97
N GLY A 552 9.39 -25.69 -19.07
CA GLY A 552 9.98 -25.92 -20.38
C GLY A 552 10.16 -24.62 -21.14
N HIS A 553 11.18 -24.55 -21.96
CA HIS A 553 11.43 -23.42 -22.84
C HIS A 553 11.95 -23.82 -24.19
N LEU A 554 11.67 -23.00 -25.18
CA LEU A 554 12.19 -23.04 -26.52
C LEU A 554 12.71 -21.65 -26.85
N SER A 555 13.95 -21.54 -27.33
CA SER A 555 14.48 -20.23 -27.76
C SER A 555 15.32 -20.39 -29.01
N GLU A 556 15.30 -19.36 -29.82
CA GLU A 556 16.15 -19.23 -31.01
C GLU A 556 16.69 -17.81 -31.11
N GLN A 557 17.97 -17.69 -31.26
CA GLN A 557 18.65 -16.44 -31.61
C GLN A 557 19.39 -16.68 -32.93
N ASN A 558 19.28 -15.75 -33.87
CA ASN A 558 19.87 -15.89 -35.18
C ASN A 558 20.46 -14.54 -35.66
N ASN A 559 21.05 -14.50 -36.83
CA ASN A 559 21.66 -13.29 -37.42
C ASN A 559 20.79 -12.57 -38.46
N ALA A 560 19.49 -12.89 -38.53
CA ALA A 560 18.57 -12.22 -39.43
C ALA A 560 18.01 -10.96 -38.81
N TYR A 561 18.50 -9.78 -39.19
CA TYR A 561 18.01 -8.50 -38.70
C TYR A 561 16.77 -7.99 -39.43
N TYR A 562 16.50 -8.54 -40.64
CA TYR A 562 15.35 -8.16 -41.46
C TYR A 562 14.45 -9.36 -41.75
N LEU A 563 13.16 -9.11 -41.91
CA LEU A 563 12.16 -10.18 -42.17
C LEU A 563 12.41 -10.97 -43.45
N TRP A 564 13.07 -10.35 -44.42
CA TRP A 564 13.42 -10.99 -45.74
C TRP A 564 14.81 -11.62 -45.78
N GLN A 565 15.56 -11.53 -44.66
CA GLN A 565 16.90 -12.12 -44.57
C GLN A 565 16.81 -13.56 -44.04
N SER A 566 17.37 -14.48 -44.77
CA SER A 566 17.52 -15.86 -44.30
C SER A 566 18.64 -15.95 -43.25
N ALA A 567 18.39 -16.56 -42.14
CA ALA A 567 19.37 -16.80 -41.11
C ALA A 567 20.46 -17.78 -41.56
N THR A 568 21.71 -17.33 -41.56
CA THR A 568 22.90 -18.15 -41.85
C THR A 568 23.57 -18.67 -40.58
N SER A 569 23.30 -18.03 -39.45
CA SER A 569 23.81 -18.35 -38.10
C SER A 569 22.65 -18.44 -37.14
N TYR A 570 22.65 -19.45 -36.26
CA TYR A 570 21.66 -19.52 -35.17
C TYR A 570 22.20 -20.21 -33.92
N PHE A 571 21.60 -19.88 -32.80
CA PHE A 571 21.68 -20.57 -31.52
C PHE A 571 20.27 -20.94 -31.06
N ARG A 572 20.01 -22.23 -30.89
CA ARG A 572 18.74 -22.75 -30.39
C ARG A 572 18.92 -23.44 -29.06
N SER A 573 18.00 -23.20 -28.13
CA SER A 573 17.94 -23.90 -26.85
C SER A 573 16.57 -24.47 -26.59
N TYR A 574 16.55 -25.74 -26.18
CA TYR A 574 15.36 -26.48 -25.76
C TYR A 574 15.62 -27.00 -24.36
N GLY A 575 14.75 -26.70 -23.42
CA GLY A 575 14.90 -27.13 -22.02
C GLY A 575 13.63 -27.67 -21.42
N LEU A 576 13.79 -28.70 -20.60
CA LEU A 576 12.74 -29.20 -19.71
C LEU A 576 13.34 -29.41 -18.33
N SER A 577 12.63 -28.95 -17.29
CA SER A 577 13.06 -29.15 -15.90
C SER A 577 11.92 -29.59 -15.01
N VAL A 578 12.27 -30.36 -13.96
CA VAL A 578 11.37 -30.80 -12.90
C VAL A 578 12.05 -30.52 -11.58
N GLY A 579 11.35 -29.80 -10.71
CA GLY A 579 11.88 -29.37 -9.42
C GLY A 579 10.95 -29.70 -8.25
N PHE A 580 11.58 -29.97 -7.11
CA PHE A 580 10.91 -30.21 -5.83
C PHE A 580 11.50 -29.29 -4.78
N GLY A 581 10.63 -28.61 -4.03
CA GLY A 581 11.01 -27.72 -2.95
C GLY A 581 10.38 -28.14 -1.61
N LYS A 582 11.04 -27.79 -0.52
CA LYS A 582 10.54 -28.04 0.83
C LYS A 582 10.83 -26.84 1.71
N ARG A 583 9.84 -26.38 2.48
CA ARG A 583 10.07 -25.45 3.60
C ARG A 583 10.68 -26.22 4.75
N LEU A 584 11.75 -25.69 5.34
CA LEU A 584 12.41 -26.29 6.48
C LEU A 584 11.88 -25.63 7.77
N SER A 585 11.86 -26.40 8.86
CA SER A 585 11.50 -25.91 10.20
C SER A 585 12.74 -25.54 11.03
N TRP A 586 13.90 -26.02 10.64
CA TRP A 586 15.18 -25.78 11.29
C TRP A 586 16.19 -25.25 10.24
N PRO A 587 17.04 -24.27 10.55
CA PRO A 587 17.21 -23.54 11.83
C PRO A 587 16.09 -22.57 12.16
N ASP A 588 15.37 -22.05 11.16
CA ASP A 588 14.18 -21.20 11.32
C ASP A 588 13.18 -21.45 10.19
N PRO A 589 11.91 -21.01 10.29
CA PRO A 589 10.87 -21.29 9.31
C PRO A 589 11.02 -20.52 7.97
N TYR A 590 12.05 -19.70 7.82
CA TYR A 590 12.31 -18.94 6.61
C TYR A 590 13.19 -19.69 5.62
N PHE A 591 13.77 -20.84 6.01
CA PHE A 591 14.59 -21.67 5.13
C PHE A 591 13.76 -22.52 4.18
N THR A 592 14.22 -22.57 2.94
CA THR A 592 13.69 -23.46 1.89
C THR A 592 14.82 -24.20 1.22
N PHE A 593 14.58 -25.47 0.91
CA PHE A 593 15.47 -26.27 0.09
C PHE A 593 14.76 -26.63 -1.20
N TYR A 594 15.44 -26.47 -2.34
CA TYR A 594 14.91 -26.77 -3.66
C TYR A 594 15.91 -27.57 -4.48
N GLY A 595 15.47 -28.67 -5.10
CA GLY A 595 16.23 -29.48 -6.02
C GLY A 595 15.53 -29.54 -7.37
N GLU A 596 16.27 -29.36 -8.44
CA GLU A 596 15.76 -29.38 -9.83
C GLU A 596 16.62 -30.22 -10.72
N LEU A 597 16.01 -31.15 -11.43
CA LEU A 597 16.63 -31.91 -12.52
C LEU A 597 16.23 -31.23 -13.84
N ALA A 598 17.23 -30.86 -14.62
CA ALA A 598 17.02 -30.19 -15.90
C ALA A 598 17.76 -30.87 -17.02
N TYR A 599 17.07 -31.02 -18.15
CA TYR A 599 17.67 -31.41 -19.42
C TYR A 599 17.58 -30.24 -20.39
N GLN A 600 18.73 -29.91 -21.01
CA GLN A 600 18.81 -28.86 -22.02
C GLN A 600 19.53 -29.41 -23.28
N ARG A 601 19.08 -28.97 -24.44
CA ARG A 601 19.76 -29.21 -25.71
C ARG A 601 20.04 -27.91 -26.40
N TYR A 602 21.27 -27.68 -26.77
CA TYR A 602 21.75 -26.55 -27.54
C TYR A 602 22.05 -26.95 -28.97
N GLY A 603 21.60 -26.19 -29.95
CA GLY A 603 21.91 -26.35 -31.36
C GLY A 603 22.52 -25.07 -31.90
N LEU A 604 23.69 -25.19 -32.51
CA LEU A 604 24.45 -24.06 -33.04
C LEU A 604 24.75 -24.29 -34.52
N LYS A 605 24.75 -23.19 -35.26
CA LYS A 605 25.21 -23.17 -36.66
C LYS A 605 25.89 -21.81 -36.90
N ASN A 606 27.18 -21.83 -37.27
CA ASN A 606 27.99 -20.62 -37.52
C ASN A 606 27.83 -19.53 -36.41
N TYR A 607 27.71 -19.96 -35.15
CA TYR A 607 27.42 -19.07 -34.02
C TYR A 607 28.72 -18.78 -33.24
N THR A 608 29.35 -17.65 -33.51
CA THR A 608 30.70 -17.32 -33.04
C THR A 608 30.78 -16.76 -31.63
N SER A 609 29.64 -16.52 -30.93
CA SER A 609 29.62 -16.02 -29.53
C SER A 609 30.03 -17.07 -28.50
N PHE A 610 30.05 -18.35 -28.86
CA PHE A 610 30.52 -19.44 -28.02
C PHE A 610 31.78 -20.08 -28.60
N VAL A 611 32.52 -20.79 -27.75
CA VAL A 611 33.71 -21.54 -28.17
C VAL A 611 33.35 -22.63 -29.18
N MET A 612 32.17 -23.28 -28.99
CA MET A 612 31.57 -24.20 -29.97
C MET A 612 30.70 -23.39 -30.93
N THR A 613 31.05 -23.35 -32.18
CA THR A 613 30.37 -22.57 -33.23
C THR A 613 29.28 -23.35 -33.96
N ASP A 614 29.48 -24.70 -34.09
CA ASP A 614 28.63 -25.59 -34.90
C ASP A 614 28.34 -26.89 -34.16
N GLY A 615 27.12 -27.38 -34.33
CA GLY A 615 26.73 -28.73 -33.84
C GLY A 615 25.69 -28.67 -32.73
N ASN A 616 25.57 -29.79 -32.00
CA ASN A 616 24.59 -29.94 -30.93
C ASN A 616 25.29 -30.36 -29.63
N ALA A 617 24.88 -29.71 -28.53
CA ALA A 617 25.31 -30.10 -27.21
C ALA A 617 24.11 -30.43 -26.31
N ASN A 618 24.27 -31.41 -25.43
CA ASN A 618 23.25 -31.77 -24.42
C ASN A 618 23.77 -31.46 -23.03
N MET A 619 22.90 -31.11 -22.13
CA MET A 619 23.18 -30.90 -20.74
C MET A 619 22.13 -31.59 -19.88
N LEU A 620 22.57 -32.38 -18.95
CA LEU A 620 21.76 -32.95 -17.88
C LEU A 620 22.31 -32.41 -16.58
N SER A 621 21.55 -31.65 -15.83
CA SER A 621 22.03 -31.02 -14.60
C SER A 621 21.08 -31.22 -13.43
N LEU A 622 21.67 -31.34 -12.24
CA LEU A 622 20.99 -31.28 -10.95
C LEU A 622 21.35 -29.94 -10.27
N ARG A 623 20.35 -29.12 -10.03
CA ARG A 623 20.47 -27.85 -9.32
C ARG A 623 19.91 -27.98 -7.92
N LEU A 624 20.70 -27.61 -6.91
CA LEU A 624 20.32 -27.61 -5.50
C LEU A 624 20.39 -26.16 -5.01
N VAL A 625 19.33 -25.69 -4.34
CA VAL A 625 19.25 -24.33 -3.81
C VAL A 625 18.85 -24.40 -2.34
N LEU A 626 19.67 -23.80 -1.48
CA LEU A 626 19.32 -23.49 -0.10
C LEU A 626 19.07 -22.00 -0.01
N ALA A 627 17.86 -21.60 0.33
CA ALA A 627 17.50 -20.19 0.43
C ALA A 627 16.84 -19.88 1.78
N ARG A 628 17.04 -18.65 2.25
CA ARG A 628 16.41 -18.08 3.43
C ARG A 628 15.85 -16.71 3.10
N ASN A 629 14.55 -16.54 3.23
CA ASN A 629 13.89 -15.26 3.00
C ASN A 629 13.06 -14.85 4.22
N SER A 630 13.56 -13.84 4.95
CA SER A 630 12.92 -13.25 6.13
C SER A 630 12.46 -11.81 5.89
N THR A 631 12.32 -11.38 4.64
CA THR A 631 11.86 -10.02 4.31
C THR A 631 10.42 -9.80 4.77
N ASP A 632 10.14 -8.60 5.26
CA ASP A 632 8.82 -8.21 5.77
C ASP A 632 7.78 -7.98 4.65
N GLN A 633 8.22 -7.56 3.47
CA GLN A 633 7.37 -7.28 2.32
C GLN A 633 8.05 -7.67 1.00
N PRO A 634 7.30 -8.13 -0.02
CA PRO A 634 7.90 -8.61 -1.26
C PRO A 634 8.42 -7.49 -2.18
N ILE A 635 7.78 -6.31 -2.21
CA ILE A 635 8.07 -5.26 -3.20
C ILE A 635 8.98 -4.16 -2.63
N TYR A 636 8.68 -3.68 -1.44
CA TYR A 636 9.47 -2.68 -0.73
C TYR A 636 9.89 -3.19 0.65
N PRO A 637 10.83 -4.16 0.73
CA PRO A 637 11.30 -4.66 2.01
C PRO A 637 11.96 -3.55 2.83
N ARG A 638 11.58 -3.48 4.10
CA ARG A 638 12.13 -2.51 5.06
C ARG A 638 13.10 -3.16 6.03
N ARG A 639 12.94 -4.46 6.25
CA ARG A 639 13.75 -5.27 7.17
C ARG A 639 13.86 -6.71 6.68
N GLY A 640 14.83 -7.42 7.19
CA GLY A 640 15.05 -8.83 6.90
C GLY A 640 16.16 -9.08 5.89
N SER A 641 16.27 -10.32 5.48
CA SER A 641 17.29 -10.77 4.53
C SER A 641 16.73 -11.79 3.55
N ASP A 642 17.31 -11.80 2.36
CA ASP A 642 17.07 -12.80 1.32
C ASP A 642 18.43 -13.34 0.89
N ILE A 643 18.73 -14.58 1.28
CA ILE A 643 20.04 -15.22 1.10
C ILE A 643 19.82 -16.54 0.37
N SER A 644 20.60 -16.83 -0.66
CA SER A 644 20.55 -18.11 -1.36
C SER A 644 21.94 -18.60 -1.76
N LEU A 645 22.11 -19.90 -1.63
CA LEU A 645 23.27 -20.64 -2.15
C LEU A 645 22.75 -21.66 -3.14
N SER A 646 23.23 -21.61 -4.38
CA SER A 646 22.85 -22.52 -5.46
C SER A 646 24.08 -23.28 -5.93
N LEU A 647 23.92 -24.57 -6.07
CA LEU A 647 24.89 -25.49 -6.68
C LEU A 647 24.20 -26.21 -7.84
N GLN A 648 24.71 -26.07 -9.05
CA GLN A 648 24.29 -26.82 -10.22
C GLN A 648 25.43 -27.72 -10.65
N ILE A 649 25.17 -29.00 -10.77
CA ILE A 649 26.15 -30.02 -11.14
C ILE A 649 25.63 -30.83 -12.32
N THR A 650 26.53 -31.22 -13.17
CA THR A 650 26.30 -32.22 -14.25
C THR A 650 27.10 -33.48 -13.97
N PRO A 651 26.75 -34.62 -14.53
CA PRO A 651 27.61 -35.81 -14.50
C PRO A 651 28.98 -35.50 -15.12
N PRO A 652 30.08 -36.03 -14.58
CA PRO A 652 31.42 -35.89 -15.17
C PRO A 652 31.63 -36.86 -16.36
N PHE A 653 30.95 -36.53 -17.45
CA PHE A 653 30.95 -37.39 -18.66
C PHE A 653 32.33 -37.71 -19.20
N SER A 654 33.28 -36.77 -19.07
CA SER A 654 34.68 -36.98 -19.51
C SER A 654 35.42 -38.06 -18.72
N SER A 655 34.97 -38.38 -17.51
CA SER A 655 35.51 -39.49 -16.72
C SER A 655 34.82 -40.80 -16.95
N MET A 656 33.65 -40.76 -17.66
CA MET A 656 32.78 -41.94 -17.89
C MET A 656 32.91 -42.53 -19.28
N ASP A 657 33.28 -41.73 -20.29
CA ASP A 657 33.21 -42.11 -21.70
C ASP A 657 34.53 -42.61 -22.28
N GLY A 658 35.62 -42.58 -21.47
CA GLY A 658 36.94 -43.12 -21.86
C GLY A 658 37.65 -42.38 -23.00
N LYS A 659 37.19 -41.16 -23.37
CA LYS A 659 37.77 -40.37 -24.45
C LYS A 659 38.93 -39.52 -23.97
N ASP A 660 39.97 -39.39 -24.81
CA ASP A 660 41.03 -38.44 -24.55
C ASP A 660 40.67 -37.02 -25.01
N TYR A 661 40.29 -36.16 -24.07
CA TYR A 661 39.97 -34.77 -24.34
C TYR A 661 41.18 -33.87 -24.51
N SER A 662 42.41 -34.38 -24.35
CA SER A 662 43.64 -33.65 -24.67
C SER A 662 43.93 -33.62 -26.15
N ASP A 663 43.32 -34.51 -26.93
CA ASP A 663 43.45 -34.57 -28.38
C ASP A 663 42.89 -33.25 -29.03
N LYS A 664 43.79 -32.52 -29.67
CA LYS A 664 43.45 -31.27 -30.39
C LYS A 664 42.70 -31.49 -31.69
N SER A 665 42.76 -32.72 -32.24
CA SER A 665 42.07 -33.08 -33.47
C SER A 665 40.59 -33.41 -33.27
N MET A 666 40.18 -33.59 -32.00
CA MET A 666 38.80 -33.84 -31.64
C MET A 666 37.88 -32.68 -32.06
N SER A 667 36.80 -32.97 -32.77
CA SER A 667 35.82 -31.96 -33.17
C SER A 667 35.12 -31.34 -31.95
N ASP A 668 34.73 -30.08 -32.04
CA ASP A 668 33.96 -29.42 -31.00
C ASP A 668 32.61 -30.13 -30.73
N GLN A 669 31.99 -30.73 -31.78
CA GLN A 669 30.79 -31.54 -31.66
C GLN A 669 30.99 -32.76 -30.75
N ASP A 670 32.11 -33.44 -30.88
CA ASP A 670 32.43 -34.59 -30.03
C ASP A 670 32.87 -34.19 -28.64
N ARG A 671 33.64 -33.12 -28.54
CA ARG A 671 34.14 -32.56 -27.28
C ARG A 671 32.99 -32.11 -26.39
N TYR A 672 32.02 -31.36 -26.93
CA TYR A 672 30.94 -30.72 -26.19
C TYR A 672 29.58 -31.42 -26.35
N ARG A 673 29.53 -32.65 -26.91
CA ARG A 673 28.29 -33.40 -27.04
C ARG A 673 27.48 -33.52 -25.77
N TRP A 674 28.15 -33.67 -24.62
CA TRP A 674 27.60 -33.59 -23.29
C TRP A 674 28.36 -32.51 -22.51
N SER A 675 27.68 -31.42 -22.17
CA SER A 675 28.25 -30.36 -21.34
C SER A 675 28.46 -30.83 -19.91
N GLU A 676 29.61 -30.53 -19.33
CA GLU A 676 29.91 -30.90 -17.96
C GLU A 676 30.52 -29.73 -17.21
N PHE A 677 30.03 -29.51 -15.98
CA PHE A 677 30.50 -28.43 -15.09
C PHE A 677 29.94 -28.60 -13.69
N HIS A 678 30.45 -27.83 -12.77
CA HIS A 678 29.78 -27.48 -11.53
C HIS A 678 29.76 -25.95 -11.37
N LYS A 679 28.57 -25.41 -11.05
CA LYS A 679 28.32 -23.99 -10.97
C LYS A 679 27.83 -23.62 -9.58
N TRP A 680 28.51 -22.68 -8.98
CA TRP A 680 28.20 -22.17 -7.65
C TRP A 680 27.72 -20.73 -7.75
N GLN A 681 26.64 -20.40 -7.07
CA GLN A 681 26.16 -19.03 -6.99
C GLN A 681 25.71 -18.73 -5.56
N PHE A 682 26.23 -17.65 -5.02
CA PHE A 682 25.83 -17.09 -3.73
C PHE A 682 25.20 -15.73 -3.96
N LYS A 683 24.02 -15.49 -3.37
CA LYS A 683 23.34 -14.20 -3.41
C LYS A 683 22.84 -13.89 -2.01
N ALA A 684 23.11 -12.69 -1.52
CA ALA A 684 22.65 -12.22 -0.24
C ALA A 684 22.16 -10.77 -0.37
N LYS A 685 20.93 -10.50 0.08
CA LYS A 685 20.36 -9.16 0.22
C LYS A 685 19.99 -8.97 1.69
N TRP A 686 20.29 -7.80 2.21
CA TRP A 686 19.93 -7.40 3.55
C TRP A 686 19.27 -6.03 3.53
N PHE A 687 18.18 -5.86 4.28
CA PHE A 687 17.38 -4.65 4.34
C PHE A 687 17.31 -4.13 5.76
N GLN A 688 17.57 -2.83 5.93
CA GLN A 688 17.51 -2.15 7.20
C GLN A 688 16.85 -0.79 7.07
N ALA A 689 15.75 -0.57 7.80
CA ALA A 689 15.18 0.75 7.95
C ALA A 689 16.10 1.64 8.80
N LEU A 690 16.47 2.80 8.28
CA LEU A 690 17.36 3.78 8.93
C LEU A 690 16.61 4.84 9.71
N THR A 691 15.33 5.03 9.44
CA THR A 691 14.48 6.04 10.11
C THR A 691 13.40 5.38 10.96
N PRO A 692 12.95 6.01 12.06
CA PRO A 692 11.91 5.46 12.91
C PRO A 692 10.58 5.20 12.19
N ASP A 693 10.25 6.01 11.16
CA ASP A 693 9.08 5.84 10.30
C ASP A 693 9.28 4.77 9.20
N SER A 694 10.43 4.08 9.21
CA SER A 694 10.81 3.03 8.26
C SER A 694 10.68 3.43 6.78
N LYS A 695 10.80 4.74 6.48
CA LYS A 695 10.75 5.22 5.09
C LYS A 695 12.10 5.12 4.40
N LEU A 696 13.16 5.57 5.07
CA LEU A 696 14.49 5.45 4.49
C LEU A 696 15.05 4.05 4.78
N VAL A 697 15.32 3.28 3.72
CA VAL A 697 15.80 1.90 3.81
C VAL A 697 17.15 1.76 3.14
N LEU A 698 18.10 1.17 3.86
CA LEU A 698 19.37 0.70 3.29
C LEU A 698 19.21 -0.75 2.84
N MET A 699 19.56 -1.02 1.59
CA MET A 699 19.73 -2.37 1.05
C MET A 699 21.18 -2.62 0.75
N ALA A 700 21.74 -3.68 1.29
CA ALA A 700 23.06 -4.18 0.96
C ALA A 700 22.93 -5.53 0.25
N LYS A 701 23.64 -5.70 -0.86
CA LYS A 701 23.59 -6.92 -1.66
C LYS A 701 25.02 -7.38 -2.00
N ALA A 702 25.25 -8.68 -1.89
CA ALA A 702 26.47 -9.33 -2.33
C ALA A 702 26.11 -10.54 -3.19
N GLU A 703 26.76 -10.67 -4.33
CA GLU A 703 26.56 -11.78 -5.27
C GLU A 703 27.92 -12.27 -5.74
N MET A 704 28.07 -13.58 -5.80
CA MET A 704 29.26 -14.24 -6.32
C MET A 704 28.84 -15.47 -7.11
N GLY A 705 29.55 -15.75 -8.18
CA GLY A 705 29.33 -16.96 -8.96
C GLY A 705 30.64 -17.50 -9.51
N TYR A 706 30.64 -18.82 -9.68
CA TYR A 706 31.78 -19.55 -10.23
C TYR A 706 31.32 -20.77 -11.02
N LEU A 707 31.81 -20.89 -12.23
CA LEU A 707 31.65 -22.03 -13.11
C LEU A 707 32.94 -22.86 -13.14
N GLY A 708 32.95 -24.01 -12.49
CA GLY A 708 34.05 -24.96 -12.47
C GLY A 708 33.95 -26.04 -13.54
N HIS A 709 35.00 -26.76 -13.71
CA HIS A 709 35.12 -27.87 -14.68
C HIS A 709 35.69 -29.12 -14.01
N TYR A 710 35.30 -30.29 -14.50
CA TYR A 710 35.91 -31.58 -14.09
C TYR A 710 37.14 -31.90 -14.91
N ASN A 711 37.15 -31.55 -16.19
CA ASN A 711 38.30 -31.74 -17.08
C ASN A 711 38.76 -30.40 -17.65
N LYS A 712 40.03 -30.05 -17.46
CA LYS A 712 40.66 -28.80 -17.93
C LYS A 712 40.59 -28.60 -19.44
N ASN A 713 40.50 -29.68 -20.21
CA ASN A 713 40.45 -29.68 -21.67
C ASN A 713 39.00 -29.64 -22.20
N LYS A 714 37.99 -29.64 -21.30
CA LYS A 714 36.58 -29.67 -21.65
C LYS A 714 35.79 -28.65 -20.77
N ILE A 715 36.22 -27.38 -20.80
CA ILE A 715 35.51 -26.30 -20.08
C ILE A 715 34.22 -26.03 -20.84
N SER A 716 33.07 -26.01 -20.11
CA SER A 716 31.77 -25.79 -20.73
C SER A 716 31.74 -24.47 -21.53
N PRO A 717 31.30 -24.48 -22.79
CA PRO A 717 31.07 -23.27 -23.55
C PRO A 717 29.82 -22.52 -23.09
N PHE A 718 28.89 -23.19 -22.39
CA PHE A 718 27.61 -22.67 -21.91
C PHE A 718 27.61 -22.44 -20.41
N GLU A 719 26.54 -21.82 -19.91
CA GLU A 719 26.29 -21.55 -18.50
C GLU A 719 27.29 -20.56 -17.84
N ARG A 720 28.01 -19.79 -18.68
CA ARG A 720 28.91 -18.75 -18.27
C ARG A 720 28.16 -17.49 -17.81
N PHE A 721 28.87 -16.53 -17.28
CA PHE A 721 28.31 -15.28 -16.83
C PHE A 721 28.62 -14.16 -17.81
N GLN A 722 27.66 -13.30 -18.07
CA GLN A 722 27.82 -12.03 -18.77
C GLN A 722 27.68 -10.89 -17.74
N VAL A 723 28.73 -10.11 -17.53
CA VAL A 723 28.79 -9.11 -16.46
C VAL A 723 28.77 -7.69 -17.04
N GLY A 724 27.82 -6.88 -16.57
CA GLY A 724 27.61 -5.50 -17.02
C GLY A 724 26.16 -5.24 -17.39
N GLY A 725 25.82 -3.97 -17.63
CA GLY A 725 24.51 -3.54 -18.11
C GLY A 725 23.43 -3.50 -17.02
N ASP A 726 22.22 -3.44 -17.51
CA ASP A 726 21.00 -3.41 -16.66
C ASP A 726 20.45 -4.79 -16.29
N GLY A 727 21.06 -5.86 -16.81
CA GLY A 727 20.53 -7.20 -16.66
C GLY A 727 19.42 -7.52 -17.66
N MET A 728 19.12 -6.61 -18.52
CA MET A 728 18.12 -6.71 -19.58
C MET A 728 18.80 -6.57 -20.93
N SER A 729 19.47 -7.62 -21.38
CA SER A 729 19.96 -7.62 -22.78
C SER A 729 18.80 -7.64 -23.79
N GLY A 730 17.62 -7.20 -23.37
CA GLY A 730 16.41 -7.18 -24.16
C GLY A 730 15.75 -8.54 -24.32
N TYR A 731 16.43 -9.65 -23.99
CA TYR A 731 15.91 -11.01 -24.14
C TYR A 731 16.58 -11.99 -23.16
N THR A 732 15.89 -13.05 -22.81
CA THR A 732 16.44 -14.13 -21.97
C THR A 732 17.39 -14.99 -22.80
N MET A 733 18.67 -14.92 -22.52
CA MET A 733 19.66 -15.78 -23.20
C MET A 733 19.87 -17.06 -22.39
N TYR A 734 19.30 -18.17 -22.87
CA TYR A 734 19.53 -19.48 -22.27
C TYR A 734 20.96 -19.97 -22.52
N GLY A 735 21.61 -20.46 -21.46
CA GLY A 735 23.00 -20.90 -21.53
C GLY A 735 24.03 -19.81 -21.16
N VAL A 736 23.58 -18.61 -20.76
CA VAL A 736 24.39 -17.55 -20.20
C VAL A 736 23.60 -16.86 -19.08
N ASP A 737 24.21 -16.66 -17.91
CA ASP A 737 23.64 -15.91 -16.80
C ASP A 737 24.05 -14.44 -16.92
N ILE A 738 23.07 -13.56 -17.04
CA ILE A 738 23.31 -12.11 -17.13
C ILE A 738 23.39 -11.55 -15.71
N ILE A 739 24.51 -10.90 -15.41
CA ILE A 739 24.79 -10.25 -14.13
C ILE A 739 24.81 -8.75 -14.36
N SER A 740 23.74 -8.07 -13.97
CA SER A 740 23.64 -6.60 -14.12
C SER A 740 24.72 -5.88 -13.31
N LEU A 741 25.31 -4.82 -13.85
CA LEU A 741 26.12 -3.84 -13.13
C LEU A 741 25.91 -2.48 -13.79
N ARG A 742 25.10 -1.67 -13.16
CA ARG A 742 24.66 -0.37 -13.67
C ARG A 742 25.83 0.59 -13.83
N GLY A 743 25.80 1.46 -14.84
CA GLY A 743 26.91 2.34 -15.20
C GLY A 743 27.92 1.71 -16.18
N TYR A 744 27.65 0.47 -16.63
CA TYR A 744 28.40 -0.23 -17.67
C TYR A 744 27.44 -0.76 -18.74
N GLU A 745 27.93 -0.97 -19.95
CA GLU A 745 27.18 -1.63 -21.03
C GLU A 745 27.08 -3.14 -20.78
N ASP A 746 26.18 -3.82 -21.48
CA ASP A 746 25.99 -5.28 -21.38
C ASP A 746 27.28 -6.02 -21.74
N GLY A 747 27.76 -6.89 -20.84
CA GLY A 747 28.99 -7.65 -21.03
C GLY A 747 30.31 -6.84 -21.00
N ALA A 748 30.24 -5.56 -20.68
CA ALA A 748 31.42 -4.68 -20.70
C ALA A 748 32.51 -5.08 -19.69
N LEU A 749 32.19 -5.89 -18.72
CA LEU A 749 33.15 -6.37 -17.70
C LEU A 749 33.59 -7.82 -17.94
N ASP A 750 33.18 -8.42 -19.04
CA ASP A 750 33.63 -9.76 -19.41
C ASP A 750 35.05 -9.70 -19.99
N PRO A 751 35.84 -10.76 -19.80
CA PRO A 751 37.13 -10.85 -20.44
C PRO A 751 37.02 -10.76 -21.96
N THR A 752 38.01 -10.12 -22.60
CA THR A 752 38.00 -9.90 -24.04
C THR A 752 37.75 -11.21 -24.82
N ASN A 753 36.70 -11.23 -25.64
CA ASN A 753 36.28 -12.33 -26.51
C ASN A 753 35.64 -13.56 -25.84
N ASN A 754 35.24 -13.51 -24.56
CA ASN A 754 34.57 -14.62 -23.89
C ASN A 754 33.72 -14.17 -22.72
N TYR A 755 32.63 -14.90 -22.43
CA TYR A 755 31.87 -14.73 -21.19
C TYR A 755 32.70 -15.14 -19.97
N SER A 756 32.41 -14.54 -18.81
CA SER A 756 33.08 -14.80 -17.55
C SER A 756 32.76 -16.20 -17.01
N ILE A 757 33.73 -16.87 -16.39
CA ILE A 757 33.52 -18.11 -15.63
C ILE A 757 33.33 -17.85 -14.13
N GLY A 758 33.60 -16.64 -13.67
CA GLY A 758 33.33 -16.21 -12.30
C GLY A 758 33.02 -14.73 -12.25
N TYR A 759 32.29 -14.32 -11.23
CA TYR A 759 32.00 -12.92 -10.98
C TYR A 759 31.86 -12.63 -9.49
N ASN A 760 32.04 -11.37 -9.12
CA ASN A 760 31.62 -10.80 -7.88
C ASN A 760 30.85 -9.51 -8.13
N LYS A 761 29.85 -9.22 -7.27
CA LYS A 761 29.08 -7.98 -7.31
C LYS A 761 28.66 -7.58 -5.90
N TYR A 762 28.82 -6.32 -5.59
CA TYR A 762 28.37 -5.69 -4.35
C TYR A 762 27.50 -4.49 -4.70
N THR A 763 26.39 -4.34 -4.01
CA THR A 763 25.46 -3.22 -4.22
C THR A 763 25.03 -2.64 -2.88
N LEU A 764 25.10 -1.33 -2.75
CA LEU A 764 24.46 -0.57 -1.67
C LEU A 764 23.42 0.34 -2.29
N GLU A 765 22.17 0.25 -1.82
CA GLU A 765 21.10 1.13 -2.25
C GLU A 765 20.47 1.82 -1.06
N LEU A 766 20.27 3.11 -1.18
CA LEU A 766 19.46 3.90 -0.26
C LEU A 766 18.11 4.18 -0.94
N ARG A 767 17.05 3.64 -0.37
CA ARG A 767 15.69 3.67 -0.94
C ARG A 767 14.79 4.60 -0.15
N TYR A 768 14.00 5.41 -0.83
CA TYR A 768 13.01 6.30 -0.23
C TYR A 768 11.66 6.20 -0.94
N PRO A 769 10.56 5.87 -0.25
CA PRO A 769 9.26 5.72 -0.88
C PRO A 769 8.63 7.08 -1.14
N ILE A 770 8.07 7.24 -2.34
CA ILE A 770 7.27 8.40 -2.74
C ILE A 770 5.79 8.08 -2.52
N ILE A 771 5.35 6.89 -2.97
CA ILE A 771 3.99 6.37 -2.81
C ILE A 771 4.09 4.89 -2.47
N LEU A 772 3.42 4.46 -1.41
CA LEU A 772 3.29 3.05 -1.03
C LEU A 772 1.81 2.72 -0.85
N LYS A 773 1.06 2.68 -1.95
CA LYS A 773 -0.33 2.24 -1.96
C LYS A 773 -0.44 0.84 -2.56
N PRO A 774 -1.44 0.04 -2.18
CA PRO A 774 -1.66 -1.29 -2.79
C PRO A 774 -1.82 -1.24 -4.31
N SER A 775 -2.42 -0.16 -4.84
CA SER A 775 -2.63 0.05 -6.28
C SER A 775 -1.39 0.51 -7.03
N SER A 776 -0.40 1.08 -6.34
CA SER A 776 0.85 1.56 -6.97
C SER A 776 1.91 1.85 -5.91
N GLN A 777 3.13 1.39 -6.14
CA GLN A 777 4.26 1.71 -5.28
C GLN A 777 5.33 2.42 -6.10
N ILE A 778 5.74 3.60 -5.63
CA ILE A 778 6.79 4.41 -6.28
C ILE A 778 7.85 4.73 -5.25
N TYR A 779 9.08 4.42 -5.55
CA TYR A 779 10.21 4.80 -4.72
C TYR A 779 11.42 5.25 -5.54
N ALA A 780 12.15 6.21 -4.99
CA ALA A 780 13.43 6.64 -5.50
C ALA A 780 14.56 5.88 -4.81
N LEU A 781 15.67 5.71 -5.49
CA LEU A 781 16.87 5.08 -4.94
C LEU A 781 18.14 5.79 -5.40
N GLY A 782 19.14 5.78 -4.55
CA GLY A 782 20.52 6.06 -4.88
C GLY A 782 21.32 4.79 -4.69
N PHE A 783 22.26 4.49 -5.59
CA PHE A 783 23.03 3.25 -5.52
C PHE A 783 24.54 3.46 -5.71
N LEU A 784 25.29 2.56 -5.09
CA LEU A 784 26.69 2.31 -5.32
C LEU A 784 26.83 0.84 -5.71
N GLU A 785 27.47 0.55 -6.84
CA GLU A 785 27.76 -0.81 -7.28
C GLU A 785 29.23 -1.00 -7.53
N ALA A 786 29.69 -2.21 -7.27
CA ALA A 786 31.05 -2.62 -7.53
C ALA A 786 31.07 -4.10 -7.92
N GLY A 787 31.76 -4.47 -8.97
CA GLY A 787 31.82 -5.85 -9.43
C GLY A 787 32.83 -6.07 -10.56
N ASN A 788 33.05 -7.33 -10.92
CA ASN A 788 33.91 -7.69 -12.04
C ASN A 788 33.62 -9.11 -12.51
N GLY A 789 33.94 -9.38 -13.79
CA GLY A 789 33.96 -10.70 -14.39
C GLY A 789 35.39 -11.27 -14.45
N PHE A 790 35.54 -12.60 -14.37
CA PHE A 790 36.81 -13.31 -14.33
C PHE A 790 36.85 -14.45 -15.36
N SER A 791 38.00 -14.61 -16.03
CA SER A 791 38.22 -15.67 -16.99
C SER A 791 38.76 -16.96 -16.35
N SER A 792 39.31 -16.87 -15.14
CA SER A 792 39.91 -17.99 -14.42
C SER A 792 39.70 -17.82 -12.92
N TRP A 793 39.64 -18.94 -12.19
CA TRP A 793 39.66 -18.93 -10.72
C TRP A 793 40.93 -18.30 -10.17
N LYS A 794 42.05 -18.47 -10.86
CA LYS A 794 43.33 -17.87 -10.46
C LYS A 794 43.34 -16.35 -10.49
N ASP A 795 42.48 -15.76 -11.33
CA ASP A 795 42.32 -14.31 -11.46
C ASP A 795 41.30 -13.74 -10.48
N PHE A 796 40.56 -14.61 -9.79
CA PHE A 796 39.53 -14.20 -8.85
C PHE A 796 40.15 -13.45 -7.67
N ALA A 797 39.75 -12.19 -7.51
CA ALA A 797 40.11 -11.36 -6.38
C ALA A 797 38.86 -10.59 -5.91
N PRO A 798 38.32 -10.83 -4.71
CA PRO A 798 37.07 -10.23 -4.24
C PRO A 798 37.05 -8.70 -4.27
N TRP A 799 38.21 -8.08 -4.16
CA TRP A 799 38.36 -6.62 -4.09
C TRP A 799 38.79 -5.98 -5.42
N LYS A 800 39.09 -6.78 -6.43
CA LYS A 800 39.35 -6.27 -7.79
C LYS A 800 38.01 -6.01 -8.49
N VAL A 801 37.45 -4.82 -8.27
CA VAL A 801 36.11 -4.46 -8.70
C VAL A 801 36.13 -3.21 -9.55
N LYS A 802 35.17 -3.12 -10.46
CA LYS A 802 34.83 -1.93 -11.23
C LYS A 802 33.63 -1.26 -10.58
N ARG A 803 33.71 0.05 -10.34
CA ARG A 803 32.80 0.80 -9.48
C ARG A 803 31.87 1.69 -10.30
N SER A 804 30.66 1.84 -9.82
CA SER A 804 29.69 2.80 -10.36
C SER A 804 28.84 3.39 -9.23
N ALA A 805 28.22 4.53 -9.53
CA ALA A 805 27.23 5.16 -8.68
C ALA A 805 26.11 5.74 -9.53
N GLY A 806 24.93 5.88 -8.95
CA GLY A 806 23.82 6.45 -9.70
C GLY A 806 22.56 6.63 -8.86
N VAL A 807 21.51 7.05 -9.57
CA VAL A 807 20.17 7.25 -9.00
C VAL A 807 19.13 6.58 -9.89
N GLY A 808 18.02 6.23 -9.30
CA GLY A 808 16.92 5.59 -10.03
C GLY A 808 15.57 5.79 -9.41
N VAL A 809 14.56 5.43 -10.17
CA VAL A 809 13.17 5.41 -9.72
C VAL A 809 12.55 4.06 -10.10
N ARG A 810 11.75 3.54 -9.20
CA ARG A 810 10.96 2.32 -9.39
C ARG A 810 9.49 2.64 -9.28
N LEU A 811 8.71 2.08 -10.18
CA LEU A 811 7.25 2.11 -10.21
C LEU A 811 6.75 0.67 -10.28
N TYR A 812 6.04 0.23 -9.26
CA TYR A 812 5.34 -1.04 -9.28
C TYR A 812 3.85 -0.82 -9.52
N LEU A 813 3.32 -1.51 -10.52
CA LEU A 813 1.90 -1.57 -10.84
C LEU A 813 1.48 -3.06 -10.83
N PRO A 814 0.44 -3.46 -10.08
CA PRO A 814 0.05 -4.88 -9.95
C PRO A 814 -0.16 -5.61 -11.29
N ILE A 815 -0.67 -4.90 -12.31
CA ILE A 815 -0.97 -5.46 -13.64
C ILE A 815 0.29 -5.56 -14.52
N VAL A 816 1.22 -4.59 -14.40
CA VAL A 816 2.39 -4.45 -15.29
C VAL A 816 3.66 -5.00 -14.66
N GLY A 817 3.72 -5.07 -13.33
CA GLY A 817 4.92 -5.42 -12.58
C GLY A 817 5.81 -4.21 -12.26
N MET A 818 7.10 -4.46 -12.07
CA MET A 818 8.09 -3.43 -11.73
C MET A 818 8.62 -2.75 -12.98
N LEU A 819 8.55 -1.43 -13.02
CA LEU A 819 9.18 -0.58 -14.01
C LEU A 819 10.25 0.28 -13.33
N GLY A 820 11.37 0.52 -13.98
CA GLY A 820 12.42 1.35 -13.43
C GLY A 820 13.26 2.05 -14.49
N ILE A 821 13.82 3.17 -14.07
CA ILE A 821 14.80 3.91 -14.85
C ILE A 821 15.95 4.25 -13.91
N ASP A 822 17.17 3.91 -14.31
CA ASP A 822 18.39 4.24 -13.58
C ASP A 822 19.29 5.07 -14.47
N TRP A 823 19.92 6.06 -13.88
CA TRP A 823 21.09 6.73 -14.42
C TRP A 823 22.31 6.36 -13.58
N GLY A 824 23.29 5.75 -14.24
CA GLY A 824 24.51 5.29 -13.62
C GLY A 824 25.77 5.88 -14.24
N TRP A 825 26.78 6.11 -13.45
CA TRP A 825 28.11 6.55 -13.87
C TRP A 825 29.14 5.49 -13.51
N GLY A 826 29.77 4.89 -14.54
CA GLY A 826 30.90 3.96 -14.35
C GLY A 826 32.22 4.71 -14.23
N PHE A 827 32.91 4.51 -13.11
CA PHE A 827 34.16 5.21 -12.79
C PHE A 827 35.38 4.56 -13.41
N ASP A 828 35.33 3.26 -13.63
CA ASP A 828 36.47 2.47 -14.05
C ASP A 828 36.35 2.07 -15.56
N PRO A 829 37.45 1.86 -16.26
CA PRO A 829 37.43 1.42 -17.66
C PRO A 829 36.83 0.00 -17.79
N PRO A 830 35.97 -0.24 -18.81
CA PRO A 830 35.54 -1.60 -19.20
C PRO A 830 36.71 -2.49 -19.66
N ALA A 831 36.47 -3.77 -19.82
CA ALA A 831 37.46 -4.69 -20.34
C ALA A 831 37.93 -4.28 -21.73
N GLY A 832 39.24 -4.21 -21.96
CA GLY A 832 39.81 -3.77 -23.23
C GLY A 832 39.76 -2.26 -23.53
N SER A 833 39.22 -1.44 -22.61
CA SER A 833 39.17 0.02 -22.73
C SER A 833 40.15 0.70 -21.77
N THR A 834 40.61 1.87 -22.15
CA THR A 834 41.43 2.76 -21.29
C THR A 834 40.60 3.91 -20.69
N LYS A 835 39.38 4.15 -21.23
CA LYS A 835 38.50 5.22 -20.77
C LYS A 835 37.44 4.69 -19.82
N PRO A 836 37.05 5.44 -18.77
CA PRO A 836 35.90 5.09 -17.92
C PRO A 836 34.64 4.87 -18.74
N SER A 837 33.74 4.00 -18.24
CA SER A 837 32.45 3.74 -18.89
C SER A 837 31.57 4.99 -19.00
N GLY A 838 31.66 5.89 -18.01
CA GLY A 838 30.93 7.16 -18.02
C GLY A 838 29.42 7.01 -17.76
N SER A 839 28.64 7.86 -18.42
CA SER A 839 27.18 7.97 -18.22
C SER A 839 26.42 6.89 -18.98
N GLN A 840 25.60 6.12 -18.29
CA GLN A 840 24.72 5.10 -18.86
C GLN A 840 23.31 5.23 -18.31
N PHE A 841 22.31 5.02 -19.20
CA PHE A 841 20.90 4.90 -18.80
C PHE A 841 20.47 3.45 -18.89
N HIS A 842 19.76 2.98 -17.86
CA HIS A 842 19.31 1.61 -17.76
C HIS A 842 17.80 1.61 -17.53
N PHE A 843 17.11 0.70 -18.21
CA PHE A 843 15.69 0.50 -18.07
C PHE A 843 15.42 -0.85 -17.42
N VAL A 844 14.43 -0.88 -16.54
CA VAL A 844 14.01 -2.10 -15.81
C VAL A 844 12.55 -2.34 -16.08
N ILE A 845 12.20 -3.50 -16.60
CA ILE A 845 10.82 -3.87 -16.87
C ILE A 845 10.59 -5.31 -16.41
N GLY A 846 9.61 -5.50 -15.50
CA GLY A 846 9.16 -6.83 -15.10
C GLY A 846 10.08 -7.61 -14.17
N GLN A 847 11.24 -7.11 -13.78
CA GLN A 847 12.17 -7.80 -12.87
C GLN A 847 12.22 -7.15 -11.50
N THR A 848 12.17 -7.96 -10.46
CA THR A 848 12.58 -7.56 -9.10
C THR A 848 14.08 -7.80 -8.96
N PHE A 849 14.84 -6.75 -8.75
CA PHE A 849 16.28 -6.85 -8.49
C PHE A 849 16.59 -7.54 -7.18
#